data_ae6e7971f14cb231504644c75a4d117f
#
_entry.id   ae6e7971f14cb231504644c75a4d117f
#
_cell.length_a   1.000
_cell.length_b   1.000
_cell.length_c   1.000
_cell.angle_alpha   90.00
_cell.angle_beta   90.00
_cell.angle_gamma   90.00
#
_symmetry.space_group_name_H-M   'P 1'
#
loop_
_entity.id
_entity.type
_entity.pdbx_description
1 polymer ?
#
loop_
_entity_poly.entity_id
_entity_poly.type
_entity_poly.pdbx_seq_one_letter_code
_entity_poly.pdbx_strand_id
1 'polypeptide(L)'
;MNYAGLEASAKTIRCLAIDAIEKAKSGHPGLPLGCADIGAYLWGEVMHHNPEELSWLNRDRFVLSAGHGSMLLYSLMHLAGYGVTLDDIKSFRQFKSNTPGHPEYGWTPGVETSTGPLGQGLGNAVGMALAGKRHSAKYNKEGFPVMTSRIFCLVGDGDLMEGLSYEVCSLAGHLKLNNLILIYDSNKISIEGSTDICFTENIRGRFESQNWAVIESEAHDFDSLKNAFDKAETTRLEENKPVIIVMNTTIGKGAPQKQGTNKCHGAPLGSEEAAAAKEAMGVTGDFYVDPDAVAYFDERRKVWKAEHEEWKKLFTAWGKAYPELKEDWEKTFRRQIPDSCFKNLPNFEVGSSEATRNAANTVLNAILKDVDYVVSGSADLGSSTMTMIKDNSVISSENYLGYNVQYGIREHAMGTMINGMYLFGGVLPICGTFLAFSTYMTPSIRMAALMRIPSIFLFSHDSIFVGEDGPTHHPVEHLTNLRLMPNVNVMRPADPEETKIAWEIALKSKTSPSVIITTRQKVPVIDYSKYESCKNAEHGAYIIKKEKHKNIDLIIMATGSEVFPSLQVAELLEKEGYSVRVVNFFSSMLFERQSEEYKESVLPSAIKKRLMVEAGMSTYWYKYIGSHGDHVSVDRFGISAKAEDLAKVFGINKENIFQKAKDLIKA
;
A
#
# COMPACT_ATOMS: atom_id res chain seq x y z
N MET A 1 6.10 27.05 -28.03
CA MET A 1 5.69 25.64 -28.00
C MET A 1 6.02 24.99 -29.33
N ASN A 2 6.59 23.77 -29.31
CA ASN A 2 6.93 23.04 -30.53
C ASN A 2 5.76 22.08 -30.89
N TYR A 3 4.77 22.60 -31.62
CA TYR A 3 3.58 21.84 -32.03
C TYR A 3 3.93 20.61 -32.87
N ALA A 4 4.83 20.73 -33.82
CA ALA A 4 5.22 19.61 -34.68
C ALA A 4 5.82 18.45 -33.86
N GLY A 5 6.69 18.76 -32.90
CA GLY A 5 7.23 17.75 -31.99
C GLY A 5 6.19 17.10 -31.08
N LEU A 6 5.20 17.86 -30.61
CA LEU A 6 4.09 17.33 -29.79
C LEU A 6 3.17 16.44 -30.62
N GLU A 7 2.77 16.84 -31.82
CA GLU A 7 1.96 16.04 -32.75
C GLU A 7 2.67 14.74 -33.15
N ALA A 8 3.97 14.83 -33.48
CA ALA A 8 4.82 13.66 -33.78
C ALA A 8 4.90 12.70 -32.57
N SER A 9 5.00 13.27 -31.37
CA SER A 9 5.03 12.46 -30.12
C SER A 9 3.71 11.75 -29.89
N ALA A 10 2.58 12.45 -30.01
CA ALA A 10 1.25 11.83 -29.85
C ALA A 10 1.00 10.74 -30.91
N LYS A 11 1.42 10.99 -32.16
CA LYS A 11 1.38 9.99 -33.24
C LYS A 11 2.22 8.76 -32.90
N THR A 12 3.44 8.94 -32.44
CA THR A 12 4.33 7.86 -32.01
C THR A 12 3.70 7.02 -30.91
N ILE A 13 3.16 7.66 -29.86
CA ILE A 13 2.48 6.98 -28.75
C ILE A 13 1.34 6.10 -29.27
N ARG A 14 0.50 6.63 -30.18
CA ARG A 14 -0.60 5.88 -30.79
C ARG A 14 -0.10 4.67 -31.58
N CYS A 15 0.91 4.83 -32.42
CA CYS A 15 1.49 3.75 -33.21
C CYS A 15 2.08 2.65 -32.34
N LEU A 16 2.89 3.01 -31.35
CA LEU A 16 3.51 2.06 -30.44
C LEU A 16 2.46 1.27 -29.63
N ALA A 17 1.39 1.96 -29.19
CA ALA A 17 0.31 1.30 -28.45
C ALA A 17 -0.47 0.32 -29.35
N ILE A 18 -0.82 0.70 -30.58
CA ILE A 18 -1.48 -0.17 -31.55
C ILE A 18 -0.63 -1.41 -31.78
N ASP A 19 0.62 -1.24 -32.19
CA ASP A 19 1.46 -2.36 -32.64
C ASP A 19 1.83 -3.29 -31.49
N ALA A 20 2.12 -2.77 -30.28
CA ALA A 20 2.41 -3.59 -29.12
C ALA A 20 1.20 -4.45 -28.69
N ILE A 21 0.01 -3.86 -28.66
CA ILE A 21 -1.22 -4.53 -28.28
C ILE A 21 -1.64 -5.55 -29.35
N GLU A 22 -1.54 -5.21 -30.63
CA GLU A 22 -1.82 -6.16 -31.71
C GLU A 22 -0.84 -7.35 -31.70
N LYS A 23 0.45 -7.10 -31.48
CA LYS A 23 1.45 -8.16 -31.36
C LYS A 23 1.21 -9.06 -30.17
N ALA A 24 0.87 -8.49 -29.02
CA ALA A 24 0.57 -9.23 -27.81
C ALA A 24 -0.77 -9.98 -27.86
N LYS A 25 -1.66 -9.66 -28.82
CA LYS A 25 -3.05 -10.13 -28.89
C LYS A 25 -3.83 -9.87 -27.59
N SER A 26 -3.40 -8.88 -26.82
CA SER A 26 -3.95 -8.57 -25.50
C SER A 26 -3.55 -7.15 -25.09
N GLY A 27 -4.49 -6.36 -24.57
CA GLY A 27 -4.24 -5.03 -24.06
C GLY A 27 -5.42 -4.08 -24.27
N HIS A 28 -5.24 -2.84 -23.86
CA HIS A 28 -6.26 -1.80 -23.85
C HIS A 28 -5.77 -0.61 -24.70
N PRO A 29 -6.15 -0.54 -26.00
CA PRO A 29 -5.68 0.53 -26.87
C PRO A 29 -6.42 1.86 -26.63
N GLY A 30 -7.63 1.83 -26.11
CA GLY A 30 -8.52 2.99 -26.06
C GLY A 30 -7.96 4.21 -25.35
N LEU A 31 -7.52 4.03 -24.10
CA LEU A 31 -6.92 5.12 -23.31
C LEU A 31 -5.59 5.62 -23.90
N PRO A 32 -4.61 4.77 -24.26
CA PRO A 32 -3.37 5.23 -24.87
C PRO A 32 -3.59 6.08 -26.12
N LEU A 33 -4.54 5.71 -26.99
CA LEU A 33 -4.88 6.47 -28.18
C LEU A 33 -5.58 7.79 -27.84
N GLY A 34 -6.52 7.76 -26.89
CA GLY A 34 -7.30 8.93 -26.46
C GLY A 34 -6.48 9.96 -25.70
N CYS A 35 -5.53 9.51 -24.87
CA CYS A 35 -4.72 10.39 -24.01
C CYS A 35 -3.31 10.69 -24.56
N ALA A 36 -3.01 10.31 -25.81
CA ALA A 36 -1.67 10.52 -26.37
C ALA A 36 -1.25 12.01 -26.39
N ASP A 37 -2.15 12.91 -26.75
CA ASP A 37 -1.89 14.36 -26.81
C ASP A 37 -1.64 14.92 -25.39
N ILE A 38 -2.47 14.51 -24.41
CA ILE A 38 -2.31 14.87 -23.00
C ILE A 38 -0.94 14.39 -22.49
N GLY A 39 -0.61 13.12 -22.75
CA GLY A 39 0.66 12.53 -22.32
C GLY A 39 1.87 13.25 -22.92
N ALA A 40 1.86 13.49 -24.23
CA ALA A 40 2.93 14.21 -24.91
C ALA A 40 3.14 15.62 -24.34
N TYR A 41 2.04 16.36 -24.12
CA TYR A 41 2.10 17.71 -23.55
C TYR A 41 2.55 17.71 -22.09
N LEU A 42 1.95 16.87 -21.25
CA LEU A 42 2.27 16.79 -19.82
C LEU A 42 3.75 16.45 -19.59
N TRP A 43 4.23 15.40 -20.25
CA TRP A 43 5.62 14.95 -20.06
C TRP A 43 6.61 15.89 -20.74
N GLY A 44 6.24 16.43 -21.91
CA GLY A 44 7.14 17.32 -22.67
C GLY A 44 7.26 18.72 -22.10
N GLU A 45 6.16 19.34 -21.69
CA GLU A 45 6.13 20.77 -21.39
C GLU A 45 5.85 21.11 -19.91
N VAL A 46 5.18 20.23 -19.17
CA VAL A 46 4.65 20.57 -17.84
C VAL A 46 5.48 19.99 -16.69
N MET A 47 5.84 18.71 -16.78
CA MET A 47 6.51 18.01 -15.70
C MET A 47 7.99 18.39 -15.58
N HIS A 48 8.43 18.60 -14.33
CA HIS A 48 9.84 18.72 -13.96
C HIS A 48 10.39 17.37 -13.54
N HIS A 49 11.15 16.72 -14.39
CA HIS A 49 11.72 15.40 -14.16
C HIS A 49 13.07 15.22 -14.85
N ASN A 50 13.83 14.20 -14.47
CA ASN A 50 15.06 13.84 -15.16
C ASN A 50 15.16 12.32 -15.27
N PRO A 51 15.05 11.73 -16.46
CA PRO A 51 15.13 10.28 -16.64
C PRO A 51 16.51 9.69 -16.31
N GLU A 52 17.59 10.50 -16.32
CA GLU A 52 18.92 10.07 -15.93
C GLU A 52 19.09 9.97 -14.40
N GLU A 53 18.16 10.60 -13.62
CA GLU A 53 18.27 10.65 -12.15
C GLU A 53 16.90 10.42 -11.49
N LEU A 54 16.47 9.18 -11.50
CA LEU A 54 15.17 8.76 -10.91
C LEU A 54 15.10 8.97 -9.39
N SER A 55 16.26 9.09 -8.74
CA SER A 55 16.35 9.34 -7.30
C SER A 55 16.16 10.82 -6.92
N TRP A 56 16.04 11.73 -7.90
CA TRP A 56 15.77 13.15 -7.63
C TRP A 56 14.46 13.33 -6.86
N LEU A 57 14.57 13.68 -5.60
CA LEU A 57 13.43 13.72 -4.68
C LEU A 57 12.42 14.83 -5.01
N ASN A 58 12.90 15.97 -5.56
CA ASN A 58 12.03 17.09 -5.92
C ASN A 58 11.43 16.98 -7.34
N ARG A 59 11.65 15.87 -8.06
CA ARG A 59 10.98 15.67 -9.34
C ARG A 59 9.47 15.53 -9.18
N ASP A 60 8.71 15.94 -10.17
CA ASP A 60 7.29 15.65 -10.24
C ASP A 60 7.06 14.13 -10.36
N ARG A 61 5.89 13.68 -9.92
CA ARG A 61 5.46 12.28 -9.99
C ARG A 61 4.29 12.15 -10.94
N PHE A 62 4.31 11.12 -11.78
CA PHE A 62 3.18 10.76 -12.62
C PHE A 62 2.62 9.39 -12.22
N VAL A 63 1.34 9.36 -11.89
CA VAL A 63 0.60 8.15 -11.54
C VAL A 63 -0.46 7.89 -12.61
N LEU A 64 -0.34 6.76 -13.30
CA LEU A 64 -1.40 6.25 -14.18
C LEU A 64 -2.34 5.37 -13.35
N SER A 65 -3.38 5.96 -12.77
CA SER A 65 -4.37 5.22 -11.95
C SER A 65 -5.19 4.25 -12.81
N ALA A 66 -5.59 4.68 -14.01
CA ALA A 66 -6.17 3.84 -15.05
C ALA A 66 -5.10 2.92 -15.67
N GLY A 67 -4.56 2.01 -14.84
CA GLY A 67 -3.37 1.21 -15.17
C GLY A 67 -3.50 0.30 -16.39
N HIS A 68 -4.72 0.02 -16.83
CA HIS A 68 -4.98 -0.70 -18.08
C HIS A 68 -4.43 0.05 -19.31
N GLY A 69 -4.33 1.40 -19.25
CA GLY A 69 -3.70 2.23 -20.28
C GLY A 69 -2.17 2.21 -20.29
N SER A 70 -1.53 1.16 -19.78
CA SER A 70 -0.08 1.04 -19.55
C SER A 70 0.79 1.40 -20.76
N MET A 71 0.32 1.13 -21.98
CA MET A 71 1.06 1.49 -23.20
C MET A 71 1.23 3.00 -23.40
N LEU A 72 0.34 3.85 -22.85
CA LEU A 72 0.57 5.29 -22.78
C LEU A 72 1.85 5.58 -21.98
N LEU A 73 1.93 5.03 -20.77
CA LEU A 73 3.07 5.24 -19.88
C LEU A 73 4.38 4.70 -20.48
N TYR A 74 4.37 3.48 -21.03
CA TYR A 74 5.58 2.89 -21.59
C TYR A 74 6.07 3.63 -22.85
N SER A 75 5.16 4.09 -23.70
CA SER A 75 5.53 4.91 -24.87
C SER A 75 6.12 6.27 -24.46
N LEU A 76 5.55 6.91 -23.43
CA LEU A 76 6.11 8.14 -22.86
C LEU A 76 7.49 7.90 -22.24
N MET A 77 7.65 6.82 -21.47
CA MET A 77 8.94 6.45 -20.87
C MET A 77 10.01 6.15 -21.93
N HIS A 78 9.62 5.53 -23.05
CA HIS A 78 10.49 5.30 -24.18
C HIS A 78 10.97 6.62 -24.78
N LEU A 79 10.05 7.52 -25.14
CA LEU A 79 10.38 8.82 -25.73
C LEU A 79 11.19 9.71 -24.78
N ALA A 80 10.81 9.75 -23.50
CA ALA A 80 11.48 10.57 -22.49
C ALA A 80 12.86 10.03 -22.06
N GLY A 81 13.18 8.76 -22.34
CA GLY A 81 14.49 8.19 -22.04
C GLY A 81 14.62 7.52 -20.68
N TYR A 82 13.52 6.99 -20.14
CA TYR A 82 13.49 6.23 -18.85
C TYR A 82 14.04 4.80 -18.95
N GLY A 83 14.74 4.46 -20.02
CA GLY A 83 15.34 3.15 -20.18
C GLY A 83 14.38 2.08 -20.72
N VAL A 84 13.14 2.42 -21.04
CA VAL A 84 12.23 1.54 -21.77
C VAL A 84 12.63 1.56 -23.25
N THR A 85 13.15 0.45 -23.75
CA THR A 85 13.59 0.33 -25.14
C THR A 85 12.45 -0.01 -26.09
N LEU A 86 12.67 0.16 -27.39
CA LEU A 86 11.69 -0.27 -28.41
C LEU A 86 11.49 -1.79 -28.38
N ASP A 87 12.51 -2.58 -28.01
CA ASP A 87 12.41 -4.02 -27.88
C ASP A 87 11.60 -4.42 -26.64
N ASP A 88 11.65 -3.64 -25.55
CA ASP A 88 10.75 -3.80 -24.42
C ASP A 88 9.30 -3.57 -24.85
N ILE A 89 9.02 -2.53 -25.62
CA ILE A 89 7.68 -2.26 -26.18
C ILE A 89 7.21 -3.40 -27.08
N LYS A 90 8.07 -3.90 -27.96
CA LYS A 90 7.78 -5.09 -28.80
C LYS A 90 7.52 -6.35 -28.02
N SER A 91 7.97 -6.39 -26.75
CA SER A 91 7.79 -7.51 -25.82
C SER A 91 6.65 -7.29 -24.83
N PHE A 92 5.76 -6.30 -25.08
CA PHE A 92 4.64 -5.97 -24.21
C PHE A 92 3.85 -7.21 -23.80
N ARG A 93 3.59 -7.37 -22.49
CA ARG A 93 2.89 -8.51 -21.86
C ARG A 93 3.55 -9.88 -22.06
N GLN A 94 4.81 -9.93 -22.48
CA GLN A 94 5.53 -11.19 -22.60
C GLN A 94 6.22 -11.58 -21.30
N PHE A 95 6.56 -12.85 -21.15
CA PHE A 95 7.23 -13.37 -19.96
C PHE A 95 8.56 -12.64 -19.71
N LYS A 96 8.72 -12.10 -18.51
CA LYS A 96 9.88 -11.28 -18.08
C LYS A 96 10.10 -9.98 -18.85
N SER A 97 9.12 -9.48 -19.57
CA SER A 97 9.19 -8.17 -20.22
C SER A 97 9.23 -7.03 -19.20
N ASN A 98 9.97 -5.96 -19.50
CA ASN A 98 9.97 -4.70 -18.74
C ASN A 98 8.67 -3.88 -18.94
N THR A 99 7.77 -4.34 -19.81
CA THR A 99 6.47 -3.71 -20.09
C THR A 99 5.32 -4.67 -19.77
N PRO A 100 5.06 -4.95 -18.48
CA PRO A 100 3.97 -5.80 -18.05
C PRO A 100 2.60 -5.21 -18.44
N GLY A 101 1.54 -6.01 -18.31
CA GLY A 101 0.20 -5.63 -18.74
C GLY A 101 -0.40 -4.40 -18.04
N HIS A 102 0.03 -4.15 -16.83
CA HIS A 102 -0.27 -2.97 -16.00
C HIS A 102 1.03 -2.49 -15.38
N PRO A 103 1.17 -1.19 -15.02
CA PRO A 103 2.38 -0.69 -14.40
C PRO A 103 2.72 -1.41 -13.09
N GLU A 104 3.98 -1.83 -12.94
CA GLU A 104 4.48 -2.52 -11.76
C GLU A 104 5.67 -1.77 -11.14
N TYR A 105 5.48 -1.31 -9.91
CA TYR A 105 6.53 -0.65 -9.14
C TYR A 105 7.69 -1.61 -8.85
N GLY A 106 8.91 -1.12 -9.05
CA GLY A 106 10.13 -1.91 -8.83
C GLY A 106 10.44 -2.91 -9.96
N TRP A 107 9.59 -3.00 -10.99
CA TRP A 107 9.80 -3.81 -12.18
C TRP A 107 10.23 -2.94 -13.38
N THR A 108 9.37 -2.02 -13.80
CA THR A 108 9.71 -1.03 -14.82
C THR A 108 10.34 0.19 -14.16
N PRO A 109 11.59 0.59 -14.50
CA PRO A 109 12.23 1.76 -13.90
C PRO A 109 11.41 3.03 -14.11
N GLY A 110 11.20 3.82 -13.06
CA GLY A 110 10.45 5.08 -13.13
C GLY A 110 8.93 4.95 -12.93
N VAL A 111 8.38 3.74 -12.83
CA VAL A 111 6.98 3.54 -12.41
C VAL A 111 6.83 3.87 -10.93
N GLU A 112 5.98 4.84 -10.61
CA GLU A 112 5.82 5.37 -9.24
C GLU A 112 5.03 4.45 -8.31
N THR A 113 4.09 3.69 -8.86
CA THR A 113 3.25 2.74 -8.13
C THR A 113 2.67 1.68 -9.06
N SER A 114 2.43 0.48 -8.54
CA SER A 114 1.67 -0.54 -9.27
C SER A 114 0.19 -0.16 -9.32
N THR A 115 -0.39 -0.24 -10.50
CA THR A 115 -1.81 0.02 -10.73
C THR A 115 -2.46 -1.12 -11.50
N GLY A 116 -3.76 -1.01 -11.76
CA GLY A 116 -4.57 -2.07 -12.38
C GLY A 116 -5.90 -2.24 -11.65
N PRO A 117 -5.92 -2.48 -10.31
CA PRO A 117 -7.15 -2.26 -9.54
C PRO A 117 -7.46 -0.76 -9.51
N LEU A 118 -8.63 -0.39 -10.08
CA LEU A 118 -9.04 1.01 -10.22
C LEU A 118 -9.12 1.74 -8.86
N GLY A 119 -8.84 3.03 -8.85
CA GLY A 119 -8.80 3.87 -7.65
C GLY A 119 -7.53 3.73 -6.79
N GLN A 120 -6.80 2.59 -6.84
CA GLN A 120 -5.59 2.40 -6.02
C GLN A 120 -4.49 3.42 -6.37
N GLY A 121 -4.29 3.69 -7.65
CA GLY A 121 -3.33 4.71 -8.10
C GLY A 121 -3.68 6.10 -7.59
N LEU A 122 -4.95 6.48 -7.67
CA LEU A 122 -5.45 7.75 -7.14
C LEU A 122 -5.20 7.86 -5.63
N GLY A 123 -5.52 6.80 -4.86
CA GLY A 123 -5.26 6.78 -3.42
C GLY A 123 -3.78 6.92 -3.08
N ASN A 124 -2.90 6.26 -3.85
CA ASN A 124 -1.46 6.41 -3.69
C ASN A 124 -1.00 7.84 -4.05
N ALA A 125 -1.54 8.45 -5.11
CA ALA A 125 -1.24 9.83 -5.49
C ALA A 125 -1.60 10.83 -4.38
N VAL A 126 -2.75 10.66 -3.71
CA VAL A 126 -3.15 11.48 -2.55
C VAL A 126 -2.15 11.29 -1.39
N GLY A 127 -1.73 10.05 -1.13
CA GLY A 127 -0.69 9.77 -0.12
C GLY A 127 0.66 10.41 -0.46
N MET A 128 1.10 10.34 -1.73
CA MET A 128 2.30 11.01 -2.21
C MET A 128 2.21 12.53 -2.05
N ALA A 129 1.04 13.12 -2.37
CA ALA A 129 0.82 14.55 -2.22
C ALA A 129 0.92 15.00 -0.76
N LEU A 130 0.35 14.23 0.17
CA LEU A 130 0.47 14.52 1.62
C LEU A 130 1.92 14.46 2.10
N ALA A 131 2.69 13.44 1.68
CA ALA A 131 4.12 13.34 1.99
C ALA A 131 4.89 14.54 1.42
N GLY A 132 4.64 14.93 0.18
CA GLY A 132 5.23 16.11 -0.45
C GLY A 132 4.95 17.40 0.32
N LYS A 133 3.69 17.61 0.77
CA LYS A 133 3.32 18.78 1.60
C LYS A 133 4.06 18.78 2.95
N ARG A 134 4.17 17.60 3.59
CA ARG A 134 4.92 17.48 4.84
C ARG A 134 6.38 17.86 4.64
N HIS A 135 7.04 17.36 3.62
CA HIS A 135 8.44 17.66 3.34
C HIS A 135 8.63 19.13 2.92
N SER A 136 7.71 19.69 2.13
CA SER A 136 7.72 21.11 1.81
C SER A 136 7.65 21.98 3.07
N ALA A 137 6.73 21.66 3.98
CA ALA A 137 6.59 22.37 5.24
C ALA A 137 7.84 22.26 6.15
N LYS A 138 8.54 21.12 6.13
CA LYS A 138 9.72 20.88 6.96
C LYS A 138 10.97 21.55 6.38
N TYR A 139 11.22 21.41 5.10
CA TYR A 139 12.51 21.68 4.48
C TYR A 139 12.59 22.99 3.69
N ASN A 140 11.46 23.51 3.16
CA ASN A 140 11.51 24.79 2.47
C ASN A 140 11.77 25.93 3.46
N LYS A 141 12.63 26.86 3.06
CA LYS A 141 12.93 28.08 3.78
C LYS A 141 12.86 29.26 2.81
N GLU A 142 12.77 30.46 3.34
CA GLU A 142 12.79 31.68 2.52
C GLU A 142 14.02 31.68 1.59
N GLY A 143 13.79 31.87 0.30
CA GLY A 143 14.82 31.78 -0.72
C GLY A 143 15.30 30.36 -1.09
N PHE A 144 14.80 29.32 -0.42
CA PHE A 144 15.21 27.92 -0.65
C PHE A 144 14.02 26.97 -0.79
N PRO A 145 13.29 26.99 -1.90
CA PRO A 145 12.20 26.07 -2.18
C PRO A 145 12.74 24.69 -2.67
N VAL A 146 13.33 23.91 -1.76
CA VAL A 146 14.00 22.63 -2.10
C VAL A 146 13.04 21.47 -2.33
N MET A 147 11.75 21.60 -1.91
CA MET A 147 10.71 20.60 -2.09
C MET A 147 9.43 21.27 -2.64
N THR A 148 9.23 21.16 -3.94
CA THR A 148 8.12 21.79 -4.69
C THR A 148 7.42 20.82 -5.63
N SER A 149 7.77 19.54 -5.56
CA SER A 149 7.26 18.50 -6.45
C SER A 149 5.73 18.44 -6.49
N ARG A 150 5.19 18.25 -7.68
CA ARG A 150 3.76 18.05 -7.96
C ARG A 150 3.48 16.56 -8.21
N ILE A 151 2.25 16.16 -7.93
CA ILE A 151 1.77 14.82 -8.21
C ILE A 151 0.69 14.93 -9.27
N PHE A 152 0.95 14.37 -10.45
CA PHE A 152 0.00 14.25 -11.53
C PHE A 152 -0.59 12.86 -11.53
N CYS A 153 -1.91 12.74 -11.56
CA CYS A 153 -2.58 11.45 -11.57
C CYS A 153 -3.62 11.41 -12.69
N LEU A 154 -3.44 10.49 -13.65
CA LEU A 154 -4.39 10.27 -14.72
C LEU A 154 -5.40 9.20 -14.28
N VAL A 155 -6.67 9.58 -14.27
CA VAL A 155 -7.82 8.77 -13.88
C VAL A 155 -8.82 8.67 -15.03
N GLY A 156 -9.52 7.54 -15.13
CA GLY A 156 -10.63 7.36 -16.06
C GLY A 156 -11.99 7.35 -15.35
N ASP A 157 -13.07 7.17 -16.12
CA ASP A 157 -14.44 7.06 -15.59
C ASP A 157 -14.54 5.96 -14.52
N GLY A 158 -13.96 4.80 -14.77
CA GLY A 158 -13.96 3.68 -13.81
C GLY A 158 -13.25 3.98 -12.51
N ASP A 159 -12.11 4.71 -12.54
CA ASP A 159 -11.46 5.15 -11.31
C ASP A 159 -12.38 6.03 -10.46
N LEU A 160 -13.14 6.94 -11.11
CA LEU A 160 -14.05 7.85 -10.40
C LEU A 160 -15.34 7.19 -9.91
N MET A 161 -15.70 6.01 -10.44
CA MET A 161 -16.82 5.20 -9.93
C MET A 161 -16.47 4.47 -8.63
N GLU A 162 -15.18 4.18 -8.38
CA GLU A 162 -14.73 3.48 -7.19
C GLU A 162 -15.06 4.27 -5.90
N GLY A 163 -15.62 3.60 -4.89
CA GLY A 163 -15.87 4.21 -3.58
C GLY A 163 -14.62 4.81 -2.94
N LEU A 164 -13.46 4.15 -3.14
CA LEU A 164 -12.15 4.64 -2.73
C LEU A 164 -11.88 6.06 -3.24
N SER A 165 -12.27 6.38 -4.47
CA SER A 165 -12.05 7.70 -5.08
C SER A 165 -12.83 8.81 -4.37
N TYR A 166 -14.04 8.51 -3.89
CA TYR A 166 -14.80 9.45 -3.05
C TYR A 166 -14.10 9.70 -1.71
N GLU A 167 -13.60 8.64 -1.07
CA GLU A 167 -12.89 8.73 0.21
C GLU A 167 -11.63 9.61 0.10
N VAL A 168 -10.76 9.30 -0.86
CA VAL A 168 -9.46 9.99 -0.98
C VAL A 168 -9.60 11.41 -1.51
N CYS A 169 -10.51 11.68 -2.46
CA CYS A 169 -10.71 13.03 -3.01
C CYS A 169 -11.33 13.97 -1.96
N SER A 170 -12.29 13.47 -1.17
CA SER A 170 -12.85 14.23 -0.05
C SER A 170 -11.77 14.61 0.97
N LEU A 171 -10.86 13.69 1.31
CA LEU A 171 -9.78 13.97 2.25
C LEU A 171 -8.71 14.89 1.64
N ALA A 172 -8.38 14.74 0.36
CA ALA A 172 -7.43 15.61 -0.33
C ALA A 172 -7.88 17.08 -0.35
N GLY A 173 -9.17 17.32 -0.62
CA GLY A 173 -9.74 18.67 -0.56
C GLY A 173 -9.79 19.24 0.85
N HIS A 174 -10.13 18.40 1.87
CA HIS A 174 -10.07 18.78 3.28
C HIS A 174 -8.67 19.21 3.71
N LEU A 175 -7.67 18.45 3.31
CA LEU A 175 -6.25 18.72 3.62
C LEU A 175 -5.64 19.78 2.69
N LYS A 176 -6.38 20.34 1.72
CA LYS A 176 -5.89 21.33 0.74
C LYS A 176 -4.56 20.91 0.08
N LEU A 177 -4.51 19.68 -0.46
CA LEU A 177 -3.30 19.15 -1.09
C LEU A 177 -3.07 19.79 -2.46
N ASN A 178 -2.72 21.06 -2.49
CA ASN A 178 -2.57 21.87 -3.71
C ASN A 178 -1.40 21.45 -4.62
N ASN A 179 -0.60 20.50 -4.20
CA ASN A 179 0.43 19.85 -5.04
C ASN A 179 -0.09 18.62 -5.80
N LEU A 180 -1.40 18.33 -5.71
CA LEU A 180 -2.07 17.24 -6.43
C LEU A 180 -2.88 17.80 -7.59
N ILE A 181 -2.64 17.28 -8.79
CA ILE A 181 -3.35 17.62 -10.02
C ILE A 181 -3.87 16.32 -10.62
N LEU A 182 -5.20 16.16 -10.62
CA LEU A 182 -5.85 15.05 -11.32
C LEU A 182 -6.10 15.45 -12.77
N ILE A 183 -5.88 14.50 -13.66
CA ILE A 183 -6.19 14.59 -15.09
C ILE A 183 -7.26 13.53 -15.33
N TYR A 184 -8.49 13.94 -15.56
CA TYR A 184 -9.61 13.03 -15.78
C TYR A 184 -9.86 12.85 -17.27
N ASP A 185 -9.61 11.62 -17.75
CA ASP A 185 -9.97 11.14 -19.08
C ASP A 185 -11.49 10.95 -19.18
N SER A 186 -12.20 12.04 -19.50
CA SER A 186 -13.67 12.06 -19.60
C SER A 186 -14.10 11.63 -21.02
N ASN A 187 -13.90 10.36 -21.34
CA ASN A 187 -14.25 9.79 -22.65
C ASN A 187 -15.67 9.19 -22.69
N LYS A 188 -16.33 9.10 -21.54
CA LYS A 188 -17.71 8.61 -21.37
C LYS A 188 -17.94 7.16 -21.83
N ILE A 189 -16.89 6.33 -21.82
CA ILE A 189 -16.95 4.93 -22.26
C ILE A 189 -16.33 4.01 -21.21
N SER A 190 -17.03 2.96 -20.85
CA SER A 190 -16.54 1.82 -20.08
C SER A 190 -16.46 0.56 -20.95
N ILE A 191 -16.07 -0.58 -20.36
CA ILE A 191 -16.00 -1.86 -21.07
C ILE A 191 -17.39 -2.27 -21.63
N GLU A 192 -18.47 -2.02 -20.88
CA GLU A 192 -19.81 -2.43 -21.25
C GLU A 192 -20.52 -1.46 -22.21
N GLY A 193 -20.06 -0.21 -22.30
CA GLY A 193 -20.66 0.79 -23.18
C GLY A 193 -20.48 2.22 -22.72
N SER A 194 -21.44 3.08 -23.09
CA SER A 194 -21.48 4.47 -22.60
C SER A 194 -21.65 4.53 -21.09
N THR A 195 -21.02 5.50 -20.44
CA THR A 195 -21.20 5.76 -19.00
C THR A 195 -22.66 6.09 -18.64
N ASP A 196 -23.49 6.52 -19.59
CA ASP A 196 -24.92 6.82 -19.37
C ASP A 196 -25.69 5.65 -18.75
N ILE A 197 -25.18 4.41 -18.91
CA ILE A 197 -25.81 3.21 -18.35
C ILE A 197 -25.60 3.06 -16.84
N CYS A 198 -24.57 3.71 -16.24
CA CYS A 198 -24.21 3.50 -14.84
C CYS A 198 -23.53 4.68 -14.13
N PHE A 199 -23.14 5.75 -14.85
CA PHE A 199 -22.37 6.86 -14.27
C PHE A 199 -22.75 8.19 -14.91
N THR A 200 -23.73 8.89 -14.33
CA THR A 200 -24.29 10.16 -14.82
C THR A 200 -24.08 11.31 -13.84
N GLU A 201 -23.04 11.23 -13.03
CA GLU A 201 -22.74 12.23 -12.00
C GLU A 201 -22.30 13.57 -12.61
N ASN A 202 -22.65 14.64 -11.92
CA ASN A 202 -22.05 15.95 -12.15
C ASN A 202 -20.66 16.00 -11.50
N ILE A 203 -19.63 15.61 -12.26
CA ILE A 203 -18.23 15.56 -11.78
C ILE A 203 -17.75 16.92 -11.28
N ARG A 204 -18.06 18.01 -12.00
CA ARG A 204 -17.75 19.38 -11.54
C ARG A 204 -18.33 19.64 -10.16
N GLY A 205 -19.64 19.49 -9.99
CA GLY A 205 -20.30 19.73 -8.71
C GLY A 205 -19.78 18.83 -7.60
N ARG A 206 -19.47 17.57 -7.91
CA ARG A 206 -18.85 16.63 -6.94
C ARG A 206 -17.52 17.15 -6.42
N PHE A 207 -16.59 17.51 -7.28
CA PHE A 207 -15.26 17.95 -6.89
C PHE A 207 -15.27 19.34 -6.24
N GLU A 208 -16.09 20.27 -6.74
CA GLU A 208 -16.29 21.59 -6.10
C GLU A 208 -16.82 21.44 -4.66
N SER A 209 -17.78 20.54 -4.42
CA SER A 209 -18.32 20.26 -3.08
C SER A 209 -17.27 19.62 -2.14
N GLN A 210 -16.26 18.97 -2.70
CA GLN A 210 -15.13 18.41 -1.97
C GLN A 210 -13.95 19.39 -1.83
N ASN A 211 -14.16 20.68 -2.13
CA ASN A 211 -13.16 21.73 -2.03
C ASN A 211 -11.98 21.60 -3.01
N TRP A 212 -12.24 21.13 -4.23
CA TRP A 212 -11.31 21.12 -5.35
C TRP A 212 -11.58 22.27 -6.31
N ALA A 213 -10.55 22.72 -7.02
CA ALA A 213 -10.72 23.55 -8.21
C ALA A 213 -10.94 22.63 -9.43
N VAL A 214 -11.90 23.01 -10.29
CA VAL A 214 -12.25 22.24 -11.50
C VAL A 214 -12.02 23.07 -12.74
N ILE A 215 -11.23 22.50 -13.66
CA ILE A 215 -10.92 23.10 -14.96
C ILE A 215 -11.38 22.11 -16.03
N GLU A 216 -12.01 22.61 -17.09
CA GLU A 216 -12.40 21.81 -18.27
C GLU A 216 -11.53 22.18 -19.46
N SER A 217 -11.20 21.18 -20.28
CA SER A 217 -10.31 21.34 -21.43
C SER A 217 -10.61 20.35 -22.54
N GLU A 218 -10.33 20.74 -23.78
CA GLU A 218 -10.29 19.87 -24.94
C GLU A 218 -8.94 19.15 -25.00
N ALA A 219 -8.96 17.83 -24.99
CA ALA A 219 -7.75 17.01 -24.88
C ALA A 219 -6.91 16.94 -26.17
N HIS A 220 -7.52 17.26 -27.31
CA HIS A 220 -6.91 17.08 -28.63
C HIS A 220 -6.49 18.41 -29.28
N ASP A 221 -6.39 19.46 -28.48
CA ASP A 221 -5.92 20.79 -28.87
C ASP A 221 -4.83 21.24 -27.90
N PHE A 222 -3.60 21.39 -28.40
CA PHE A 222 -2.45 21.74 -27.56
C PHE A 222 -2.54 23.14 -26.95
N ASP A 223 -3.25 24.08 -27.55
CA ASP A 223 -3.49 25.39 -26.95
C ASP A 223 -4.49 25.28 -25.76
N SER A 224 -5.53 24.47 -25.92
CA SER A 224 -6.45 24.15 -24.81
C SER A 224 -5.71 23.45 -23.66
N LEU A 225 -4.84 22.48 -23.97
CA LEU A 225 -4.00 21.81 -22.97
C LEU A 225 -3.11 22.82 -22.24
N LYS A 226 -2.40 23.67 -22.99
CA LYS A 226 -1.55 24.71 -22.40
C LYS A 226 -2.34 25.60 -21.44
N ASN A 227 -3.46 26.13 -21.90
CA ASN A 227 -4.30 27.03 -21.09
C ASN A 227 -4.83 26.33 -19.83
N ALA A 228 -5.19 25.04 -19.93
CA ALA A 228 -5.69 24.27 -18.79
C ALA A 228 -4.58 24.02 -17.74
N PHE A 229 -3.39 23.61 -18.16
CA PHE A 229 -2.28 23.38 -17.23
C PHE A 229 -1.74 24.69 -16.62
N ASP A 230 -1.62 25.78 -17.40
CA ASP A 230 -1.25 27.10 -16.88
C ASP A 230 -2.27 27.60 -15.85
N LYS A 231 -3.57 27.43 -16.15
CA LYS A 231 -4.65 27.77 -15.22
C LYS A 231 -4.60 26.88 -13.97
N ALA A 232 -4.34 25.59 -14.13
CA ALA A 232 -4.22 24.68 -13.00
C ALA A 232 -3.07 25.08 -12.07
N GLU A 233 -1.92 25.47 -12.63
CA GLU A 233 -0.77 25.95 -11.84
C GLU A 233 -1.11 27.22 -11.06
N THR A 234 -1.72 28.20 -11.70
CA THR A 234 -2.13 29.46 -11.07
C THR A 234 -3.18 29.21 -10.00
N THR A 235 -4.26 28.47 -10.32
CA THR A 235 -5.38 28.23 -9.41
C THR A 235 -4.98 27.47 -8.16
N ARG A 236 -4.16 26.40 -8.30
CA ARG A 236 -3.69 25.62 -7.15
C ARG A 236 -2.89 26.44 -6.15
N LEU A 237 -2.15 27.43 -6.63
CA LEU A 237 -1.35 28.31 -5.79
C LEU A 237 -2.20 29.42 -5.13
N GLU A 238 -3.06 30.08 -5.90
CA GLU A 238 -3.88 31.20 -5.43
C GLU A 238 -5.00 30.74 -4.49
N GLU A 239 -5.71 29.65 -4.84
CA GLU A 239 -6.82 29.12 -4.03
C GLU A 239 -6.36 28.12 -2.96
N ASN A 240 -5.12 27.65 -3.01
CA ASN A 240 -4.58 26.62 -2.12
C ASN A 240 -5.45 25.36 -2.06
N LYS A 241 -5.80 24.82 -3.24
CA LYS A 241 -6.66 23.66 -3.42
C LYS A 241 -6.02 22.63 -4.35
N PRO A 242 -6.32 21.32 -4.22
CA PRO A 242 -6.05 20.37 -5.28
C PRO A 242 -6.88 20.72 -6.52
N VAL A 243 -6.38 20.36 -7.70
CA VAL A 243 -7.03 20.66 -8.99
C VAL A 243 -7.38 19.38 -9.72
N ILE A 244 -8.57 19.33 -10.30
CA ILE A 244 -8.93 18.35 -11.33
C ILE A 244 -9.10 19.05 -12.68
N ILE A 245 -8.43 18.54 -13.72
CA ILE A 245 -8.64 18.94 -15.09
C ILE A 245 -9.49 17.88 -15.77
N VAL A 246 -10.73 18.23 -16.09
CA VAL A 246 -11.65 17.37 -16.83
C VAL A 246 -11.31 17.49 -18.31
N MET A 247 -10.68 16.47 -18.85
CA MET A 247 -10.23 16.41 -20.24
C MET A 247 -11.31 15.78 -21.11
N ASN A 248 -11.88 16.53 -22.02
CA ASN A 248 -12.83 16.02 -23.01
C ASN A 248 -12.06 15.21 -24.05
N THR A 249 -12.10 13.90 -23.98
CA THR A 249 -11.31 12.97 -24.77
C THR A 249 -12.18 12.13 -25.70
N THR A 250 -11.54 11.48 -26.65
CA THR A 250 -12.16 10.45 -27.49
C THR A 250 -11.39 9.16 -27.32
N ILE A 251 -12.01 8.16 -26.67
CA ILE A 251 -11.40 6.83 -26.52
C ILE A 251 -11.04 6.25 -27.90
N GLY A 252 -9.83 5.70 -28.03
CA GLY A 252 -9.40 5.09 -29.29
C GLY A 252 -9.21 6.08 -30.45
N LYS A 253 -8.90 7.35 -30.14
CA LYS A 253 -8.69 8.42 -31.15
C LYS A 253 -7.76 7.98 -32.27
N GLY A 254 -8.22 8.16 -33.52
CA GLY A 254 -7.49 7.78 -34.70
C GLY A 254 -7.81 6.38 -35.22
N ALA A 255 -8.63 5.59 -34.52
CA ALA A 255 -9.18 4.34 -35.02
C ALA A 255 -10.49 4.63 -35.80
N PRO A 256 -10.51 4.54 -37.14
CA PRO A 256 -11.58 5.14 -37.94
C PRO A 256 -12.99 4.62 -37.67
N GLN A 257 -13.11 3.35 -37.28
CA GLN A 257 -14.42 2.71 -37.02
C GLN A 257 -14.67 2.43 -35.55
N LYS A 258 -13.63 2.39 -34.70
CA LYS A 258 -13.76 1.98 -33.29
C LYS A 258 -13.60 3.13 -32.28
N GLN A 259 -13.06 4.30 -32.69
CA GLN A 259 -12.97 5.44 -31.78
C GLN A 259 -14.35 5.85 -31.25
N GLY A 260 -14.40 6.33 -30.02
CA GLY A 260 -15.64 6.72 -29.34
C GLY A 260 -16.55 5.56 -28.95
N THR A 261 -16.10 4.32 -29.09
CA THR A 261 -16.88 3.13 -28.74
C THR A 261 -16.15 2.23 -27.74
N ASN A 262 -16.89 1.39 -27.04
CA ASN A 262 -16.32 0.38 -26.13
C ASN A 262 -15.51 -0.72 -26.84
N LYS A 263 -15.63 -0.86 -28.16
CA LYS A 263 -14.90 -1.88 -28.95
C LYS A 263 -13.38 -1.71 -28.94
N CYS A 264 -12.88 -0.52 -28.61
CA CYS A 264 -11.44 -0.26 -28.45
C CYS A 264 -11.00 -0.16 -26.98
N HIS A 265 -11.91 -0.39 -26.00
CA HIS A 265 -11.56 -0.23 -24.60
C HIS A 265 -10.55 -1.29 -24.15
N GLY A 266 -10.90 -2.56 -24.18
CA GLY A 266 -10.16 -3.65 -23.53
C GLY A 266 -9.72 -4.80 -24.44
N ALA A 267 -9.76 -4.60 -25.76
CA ALA A 267 -9.36 -5.60 -26.75
C ALA A 267 -8.50 -4.94 -27.84
N PRO A 268 -7.60 -5.70 -28.50
CA PRO A 268 -6.88 -5.24 -29.68
C PRO A 268 -7.84 -4.68 -30.74
N LEU A 269 -7.38 -3.71 -31.51
CA LEU A 269 -8.19 -3.14 -32.60
C LEU A 269 -8.54 -4.18 -33.68
N GLY A 270 -7.68 -5.17 -33.86
CA GLY A 270 -7.70 -6.10 -34.98
C GLY A 270 -6.91 -5.56 -36.18
N SER A 271 -6.36 -6.46 -36.97
CA SER A 271 -5.40 -6.13 -38.04
C SER A 271 -5.90 -5.10 -39.06
N GLU A 272 -7.17 -5.19 -39.45
CA GLU A 272 -7.78 -4.27 -40.42
C GLU A 272 -7.90 -2.85 -39.85
N GLU A 273 -8.45 -2.71 -38.64
CA GLU A 273 -8.63 -1.42 -37.98
C GLU A 273 -7.28 -0.81 -37.59
N ALA A 274 -6.32 -1.63 -37.13
CA ALA A 274 -4.97 -1.19 -36.80
C ALA A 274 -4.23 -0.66 -38.05
N ALA A 275 -4.37 -1.33 -39.19
CA ALA A 275 -3.82 -0.86 -40.46
C ALA A 275 -4.47 0.46 -40.91
N ALA A 276 -5.81 0.54 -40.86
CA ALA A 276 -6.56 1.75 -41.20
C ALA A 276 -6.22 2.94 -40.30
N ALA A 277 -6.02 2.70 -38.98
CA ALA A 277 -5.60 3.73 -38.05
C ALA A 277 -4.19 4.27 -38.36
N LYS A 278 -3.24 3.40 -38.71
CA LYS A 278 -1.88 3.82 -39.12
C LYS A 278 -1.89 4.59 -40.44
N GLU A 279 -2.67 4.12 -41.43
CA GLU A 279 -2.86 4.80 -42.72
C GLU A 279 -3.44 6.21 -42.52
N ALA A 280 -4.47 6.35 -41.67
CA ALA A 280 -5.06 7.66 -41.35
C ALA A 280 -4.06 8.63 -40.68
N MET A 281 -3.04 8.11 -39.98
CA MET A 281 -1.93 8.90 -39.41
C MET A 281 -0.76 9.10 -40.39
N GLY A 282 -0.86 8.59 -41.63
CA GLY A 282 0.20 8.65 -42.61
C GLY A 282 1.44 7.81 -42.29
N VAL A 283 1.26 6.71 -41.57
CA VAL A 283 2.34 5.83 -41.11
C VAL A 283 2.32 4.49 -41.83
N THR A 284 3.50 4.09 -42.32
CA THR A 284 3.74 2.77 -42.91
C THR A 284 4.73 1.96 -42.05
N GLY A 285 4.50 0.66 -41.93
CA GLY A 285 5.33 -0.23 -41.12
C GLY A 285 4.89 -0.33 -39.66
N ASP A 286 5.60 -1.17 -38.91
CA ASP A 286 5.29 -1.47 -37.51
C ASP A 286 6.28 -0.82 -36.55
N PHE A 287 5.80 -0.51 -35.34
CA PHE A 287 6.58 0.12 -34.27
C PHE A 287 7.26 1.42 -34.72
N TYR A 288 6.48 2.23 -35.44
CA TYR A 288 6.94 3.51 -35.97
C TYR A 288 7.20 4.51 -34.84
N VAL A 289 8.41 5.08 -34.86
CA VAL A 289 8.81 6.19 -34.00
C VAL A 289 9.12 7.37 -34.90
N ASP A 290 8.41 8.46 -34.74
CA ASP A 290 8.58 9.65 -35.55
C ASP A 290 9.91 10.35 -35.20
N PRO A 291 10.78 10.65 -36.19
CA PRO A 291 12.04 11.35 -35.93
C PRO A 291 11.87 12.73 -35.25
N ASP A 292 10.79 13.44 -35.54
CA ASP A 292 10.51 14.74 -34.91
C ASP A 292 10.13 14.58 -33.44
N ALA A 293 9.49 13.46 -33.06
CA ALA A 293 9.22 13.11 -31.65
C ALA A 293 10.54 12.85 -30.90
N VAL A 294 11.46 12.09 -31.51
CA VAL A 294 12.78 11.85 -30.94
C VAL A 294 13.54 13.13 -30.73
N ALA A 295 13.63 13.96 -31.76
CA ALA A 295 14.32 15.26 -31.72
C ALA A 295 13.71 16.18 -30.64
N TYR A 296 12.37 16.19 -30.53
CA TYR A 296 11.66 16.96 -29.52
C TYR A 296 12.04 16.52 -28.10
N PHE A 297 11.95 15.24 -27.81
CA PHE A 297 12.30 14.73 -26.49
C PHE A 297 13.81 14.80 -26.19
N ASP A 298 14.68 14.74 -27.20
CA ASP A 298 16.12 14.98 -27.02
C ASP A 298 16.39 16.41 -26.53
N GLU A 299 15.68 17.42 -27.08
CA GLU A 299 15.78 18.80 -26.59
C GLU A 299 15.17 18.94 -25.17
N ARG A 300 14.04 18.29 -24.91
CA ARG A 300 13.43 18.31 -23.56
C ARG A 300 14.35 17.69 -22.49
N ARG A 301 15.05 16.58 -22.79
CA ARG A 301 16.05 16.00 -21.88
C ARG A 301 17.14 16.98 -21.47
N LYS A 302 17.58 17.84 -22.40
CA LYS A 302 18.57 18.90 -22.08
C LYS A 302 17.99 19.92 -21.09
N VAL A 303 16.73 20.31 -21.27
CA VAL A 303 16.02 21.22 -20.37
C VAL A 303 15.88 20.60 -18.97
N TRP A 304 15.36 19.38 -18.88
CA TRP A 304 15.17 18.69 -17.60
C TRP A 304 16.49 18.47 -16.85
N LYS A 305 17.55 18.16 -17.57
CA LYS A 305 18.89 18.05 -17.00
C LYS A 305 19.37 19.40 -16.44
N ALA A 306 19.17 20.49 -17.15
CA ALA A 306 19.52 21.82 -16.70
C ALA A 306 18.71 22.23 -15.45
N GLU A 307 17.41 21.98 -15.42
CA GLU A 307 16.56 22.22 -14.24
C GLU A 307 17.02 21.42 -13.01
N HIS A 308 17.40 20.16 -13.21
CA HIS A 308 17.95 19.32 -12.12
C HIS A 308 19.30 19.87 -11.64
N GLU A 309 20.19 20.31 -12.51
CA GLU A 309 21.46 20.92 -12.12
C GLU A 309 21.26 22.24 -11.34
N GLU A 310 20.30 23.07 -11.72
CA GLU A 310 19.93 24.27 -10.97
C GLU A 310 19.38 23.90 -9.56
N TRP A 311 18.52 22.88 -9.47
CA TRP A 311 18.05 22.39 -8.19
C TRP A 311 19.20 21.86 -7.31
N LYS A 312 20.19 21.16 -7.85
CA LYS A 312 21.38 20.72 -7.12
C LYS A 312 22.17 21.88 -6.53
N LYS A 313 22.31 22.97 -7.29
CA LYS A 313 22.97 24.21 -6.80
C LYS A 313 22.20 24.80 -5.63
N LEU A 314 20.86 24.91 -5.80
CA LEU A 314 19.95 25.37 -4.75
C LEU A 314 20.05 24.49 -3.49
N PHE A 315 19.96 23.17 -3.66
CA PHE A 315 20.03 22.19 -2.56
C PHE A 315 21.38 22.24 -1.85
N THR A 316 22.47 22.43 -2.58
CA THR A 316 23.81 22.59 -2.01
C THR A 316 23.91 23.87 -1.18
N ALA A 317 23.39 24.98 -1.68
CA ALA A 317 23.37 26.27 -0.95
C ALA A 317 22.48 26.19 0.28
N TRP A 318 21.30 25.57 0.17
CA TRP A 318 20.40 25.30 1.28
C TRP A 318 21.08 24.45 2.36
N GLY A 319 21.77 23.38 1.98
CA GLY A 319 22.46 22.51 2.95
C GLY A 319 23.63 23.19 3.67
N LYS A 320 24.25 24.21 3.04
CA LYS A 320 25.25 25.06 3.72
C LYS A 320 24.60 26.04 4.70
N ALA A 321 23.43 26.59 4.32
CA ALA A 321 22.69 27.52 5.17
C ALA A 321 22.00 26.83 6.36
N TYR A 322 21.56 25.57 6.17
CA TYR A 322 20.81 24.79 7.15
C TYR A 322 21.41 23.38 7.33
N PRO A 323 22.62 23.24 7.89
CA PRO A 323 23.32 21.94 7.97
C PRO A 323 22.58 20.89 8.79
N GLU A 324 21.88 21.29 9.85
CA GLU A 324 21.07 20.39 10.67
C GLU A 324 19.87 19.82 9.88
N LEU A 325 19.19 20.64 9.09
CA LEU A 325 18.10 20.18 8.22
C LEU A 325 18.60 19.28 7.10
N LYS A 326 19.83 19.50 6.62
CA LYS A 326 20.44 18.61 5.63
C LYS A 326 20.74 17.24 6.22
N GLU A 327 21.29 17.18 7.42
CA GLU A 327 21.50 15.91 8.12
C GLU A 327 20.18 15.19 8.38
N ASP A 328 19.16 15.91 8.83
CA ASP A 328 17.82 15.40 9.03
C ASP A 328 17.20 14.87 7.72
N TRP A 329 17.34 15.61 6.59
CA TRP A 329 16.92 15.16 5.26
C TRP A 329 17.56 13.82 4.91
N GLU A 330 18.86 13.68 5.07
CA GLU A 330 19.56 12.45 4.73
C GLU A 330 19.09 11.26 5.58
N LYS A 331 18.89 11.44 6.88
CA LYS A 331 18.34 10.41 7.79
C LYS A 331 16.91 10.02 7.37
N THR A 332 16.06 11.03 7.14
CA THR A 332 14.65 10.88 6.80
C THR A 332 14.46 10.10 5.49
N PHE A 333 15.16 10.49 4.42
CA PHE A 333 14.98 9.84 3.12
C PHE A 333 15.70 8.49 2.99
N ARG A 334 16.74 8.24 3.80
CA ARG A 334 17.32 6.89 3.96
C ARG A 334 16.47 5.99 4.84
N ARG A 335 15.47 6.54 5.54
CA ARG A 335 14.65 5.81 6.53
C ARG A 335 15.52 4.99 7.49
N GLN A 336 16.53 5.63 8.03
CA GLN A 336 17.46 4.99 8.94
C GLN A 336 16.81 4.80 10.30
N ILE A 337 16.56 3.57 10.70
CA ILE A 337 16.11 3.23 12.06
C ILE A 337 17.35 3.01 12.92
N PRO A 338 17.64 3.87 13.89
CA PRO A 338 18.81 3.71 14.76
C PRO A 338 18.58 2.57 15.76
N ASP A 339 19.64 1.85 16.11
CA ASP A 339 19.58 0.75 17.09
C ASP A 339 19.15 1.22 18.48
N SER A 340 19.30 2.51 18.80
CA SER A 340 18.82 3.13 20.05
C SER A 340 17.32 2.99 20.23
N CYS A 341 16.53 3.00 19.13
CA CYS A 341 15.08 2.78 19.16
C CYS A 341 14.70 1.50 19.92
N PHE A 342 15.51 0.45 19.76
CA PHE A 342 15.19 -0.87 20.33
C PHE A 342 15.77 -1.08 21.72
N LYS A 343 16.82 -0.33 22.10
CA LYS A 343 17.47 -0.42 23.41
C LYS A 343 16.67 0.24 24.51
N ASN A 344 15.91 1.28 24.16
CA ASN A 344 15.17 2.13 25.10
C ASN A 344 13.67 1.83 25.12
N LEU A 345 13.25 0.65 24.61
CA LEU A 345 11.86 0.25 24.67
C LEU A 345 11.41 0.02 26.10
N PRO A 346 10.15 0.31 26.43
CA PRO A 346 9.61 0.14 27.77
C PRO A 346 9.66 -1.31 28.22
N ASN A 347 9.88 -1.54 29.50
CA ASN A 347 9.74 -2.85 30.14
C ASN A 347 8.35 -2.99 30.71
N PHE A 348 7.78 -4.19 30.62
CA PHE A 348 6.50 -4.55 31.21
C PHE A 348 6.73 -5.47 32.42
N GLU A 349 6.07 -5.17 33.55
CA GLU A 349 6.30 -5.88 34.81
C GLU A 349 5.69 -7.28 34.78
N VAL A 350 6.50 -8.30 35.06
CA VAL A 350 6.03 -9.71 35.19
C VAL A 350 5.00 -9.78 36.30
N GLY A 351 3.88 -10.46 36.02
CA GLY A 351 2.75 -10.59 36.95
C GLY A 351 1.70 -9.48 36.81
N SER A 352 2.01 -8.43 36.04
CA SER A 352 0.99 -7.47 35.61
C SER A 352 0.19 -8.00 34.40
N SER A 353 -0.84 -7.24 33.99
CA SER A 353 -1.63 -7.53 32.78
C SER A 353 -1.90 -6.24 32.01
N GLU A 354 -1.64 -6.27 30.71
CA GLU A 354 -1.84 -5.13 29.82
C GLU A 354 -2.43 -5.59 28.48
N ALA A 355 -3.29 -4.79 27.89
CA ALA A 355 -3.76 -5.04 26.52
C ALA A 355 -2.62 -4.78 25.52
N THR A 356 -2.40 -5.71 24.58
CA THR A 356 -1.29 -5.54 23.64
C THR A 356 -1.45 -4.31 22.74
N ARG A 357 -2.68 -3.78 22.53
CA ARG A 357 -2.88 -2.48 21.85
C ARG A 357 -2.27 -1.30 22.63
N ASN A 358 -2.38 -1.31 23.97
CA ASN A 358 -1.80 -0.28 24.82
C ASN A 358 -0.26 -0.42 24.83
N ALA A 359 0.24 -1.65 24.92
CA ALA A 359 1.66 -1.93 24.80
C ALA A 359 2.20 -1.44 23.44
N ALA A 360 1.48 -1.68 22.34
CA ALA A 360 1.84 -1.21 21.01
C ALA A 360 1.94 0.32 20.94
N ASN A 361 1.01 1.05 21.57
CA ASN A 361 1.07 2.51 21.65
C ASN A 361 2.25 3.01 22.49
N THR A 362 2.51 2.36 23.61
CA THR A 362 3.63 2.68 24.48
C THR A 362 4.96 2.52 23.74
N VAL A 363 5.10 1.43 22.97
CA VAL A 363 6.28 1.17 22.13
C VAL A 363 6.38 2.20 21.00
N LEU A 364 5.28 2.50 20.29
CA LEU A 364 5.25 3.50 19.22
C LEU A 364 5.74 4.88 19.73
N ASN A 365 5.23 5.32 20.88
CA ASN A 365 5.64 6.59 21.46
C ASN A 365 7.11 6.61 21.98
N ALA A 366 7.66 5.43 22.30
CA ALA A 366 9.09 5.32 22.63
C ALA A 366 9.97 5.42 21.37
N ILE A 367 9.57 4.78 20.27
CA ILE A 367 10.27 4.81 18.97
C ILE A 367 10.39 6.23 18.43
N LEU A 368 9.33 7.04 18.58
CA LEU A 368 9.30 8.42 18.08
C LEU A 368 10.36 9.35 18.66
N LYS A 369 10.95 9.00 19.80
CA LYS A 369 12.06 9.79 20.37
C LYS A 369 13.30 9.79 19.47
N ASP A 370 13.45 8.73 18.67
CA ASP A 370 14.62 8.51 17.81
C ASP A 370 14.29 8.58 16.31
N VAL A 371 12.97 8.53 15.94
CA VAL A 371 12.50 8.48 14.54
C VAL A 371 11.34 9.46 14.35
N ASP A 372 11.63 10.66 13.86
CA ASP A 372 10.67 11.77 13.74
C ASP A 372 9.92 11.82 12.39
N TYR A 373 10.24 10.91 11.46
CA TYR A 373 9.56 10.80 10.16
C TYR A 373 8.41 9.77 10.15
N VAL A 374 7.99 9.31 11.32
CA VAL A 374 6.78 8.48 11.49
C VAL A 374 5.54 9.34 11.30
N VAL A 375 4.56 8.83 10.59
CA VAL A 375 3.20 9.36 10.51
C VAL A 375 2.23 8.25 10.83
N SER A 376 1.40 8.44 11.84
CA SER A 376 0.39 7.47 12.27
C SER A 376 -1.02 8.01 12.01
N GLY A 377 -2.01 7.12 12.01
CA GLY A 377 -3.40 7.55 11.87
C GLY A 377 -4.39 6.41 12.02
N SER A 378 -5.66 6.77 12.02
CA SER A 378 -6.76 5.82 12.15
C SER A 378 -8.00 6.28 11.40
N ALA A 379 -8.85 5.32 11.04
CA ALA A 379 -10.18 5.56 10.51
C ALA A 379 -11.18 5.85 11.64
N ASP A 380 -11.02 7.02 12.28
CA ASP A 380 -11.85 7.52 13.39
C ASP A 380 -11.85 6.64 14.67
N LEU A 381 -10.87 5.78 14.84
CA LEU A 381 -10.76 4.83 15.95
C LEU A 381 -9.45 5.00 16.76
N GLY A 382 -8.77 6.13 16.62
CA GLY A 382 -7.41 6.34 17.17
C GLY A 382 -7.29 6.10 18.68
N SER A 383 -8.28 6.49 19.46
CA SER A 383 -8.33 6.24 20.91
C SER A 383 -8.58 4.77 21.27
N SER A 384 -9.28 4.03 20.40
CA SER A 384 -9.60 2.62 20.62
C SER A 384 -8.50 1.69 20.10
N THR A 385 -7.92 2.01 18.95
CA THR A 385 -6.84 1.24 18.31
C THR A 385 -5.47 1.53 18.92
N MET A 386 -5.38 2.63 19.68
CA MET A 386 -4.12 3.11 20.27
C MET A 386 -3.05 3.43 19.22
N THR A 387 -3.47 3.98 18.06
CA THR A 387 -2.57 4.42 17.00
C THR A 387 -2.14 5.89 17.12
N MET A 388 -2.78 6.65 18.01
CA MET A 388 -2.47 8.05 18.21
C MET A 388 -1.11 8.25 18.88
N ILE A 389 -0.32 9.11 18.29
CA ILE A 389 0.93 9.62 18.86
C ILE A 389 0.57 10.71 19.87
N LYS A 390 1.00 10.52 21.12
CA LYS A 390 0.68 11.42 22.23
C LYS A 390 1.40 12.76 22.09
N ASP A 391 0.79 13.80 22.65
CA ASP A 391 1.34 15.15 22.75
C ASP A 391 1.76 15.77 21.39
N ASN A 392 1.21 15.26 20.31
CA ASN A 392 1.50 15.72 18.96
C ASN A 392 0.23 16.17 18.22
N SER A 393 0.42 17.19 17.40
CA SER A 393 -0.66 17.77 16.63
C SER A 393 -1.14 16.87 15.50
N VAL A 394 -2.39 17.07 15.13
CA VAL A 394 -3.00 16.46 13.96
C VAL A 394 -2.47 17.14 12.69
N ILE A 395 -2.25 16.34 11.65
CA ILE A 395 -1.99 16.86 10.31
C ILE A 395 -3.26 17.52 9.77
N SER A 396 -3.13 18.77 9.35
CA SER A 396 -4.22 19.56 8.78
C SER A 396 -3.71 20.46 7.66
N SER A 397 -4.62 21.16 6.98
CA SER A 397 -4.26 22.17 5.98
C SER A 397 -3.41 23.33 6.51
N GLU A 398 -3.41 23.56 7.82
CA GLU A 398 -2.64 24.60 8.50
C GLU A 398 -1.37 24.05 9.15
N ASN A 399 -1.26 22.73 9.29
CA ASN A 399 -0.12 22.06 9.91
C ASN A 399 0.18 20.68 9.32
N TYR A 400 1.06 20.61 8.35
CA TYR A 400 1.50 19.33 7.76
C TYR A 400 2.62 18.64 8.58
N LEU A 401 3.16 19.27 9.63
CA LEU A 401 4.22 18.70 10.45
C LEU A 401 3.70 17.84 11.62
N GLY A 402 2.40 17.76 11.80
CA GLY A 402 1.79 16.83 12.74
C GLY A 402 2.18 15.37 12.48
N TYR A 403 1.94 14.51 13.46
CA TYR A 403 2.25 13.08 13.35
C TYR A 403 1.00 12.21 13.19
N ASN A 404 -0.18 12.77 13.40
CA ASN A 404 -1.45 12.04 13.38
C ASN A 404 -2.32 12.49 12.20
N VAL A 405 -2.66 11.55 11.30
CA VAL A 405 -3.64 11.76 10.24
C VAL A 405 -5.01 11.28 10.73
N GLN A 406 -5.99 12.17 10.70
CA GLN A 406 -7.40 11.81 10.94
C GLN A 406 -8.04 11.45 9.60
N TYR A 407 -8.04 10.14 9.28
CA TYR A 407 -8.60 9.69 7.99
C TYR A 407 -10.12 9.79 7.94
N GLY A 408 -10.80 9.88 9.11
CA GLY A 408 -12.23 9.66 9.22
C GLY A 408 -12.58 8.19 8.91
N ILE A 409 -13.86 7.87 8.78
CA ILE A 409 -14.29 6.49 8.49
C ILE A 409 -14.03 6.19 7.01
N ARG A 410 -12.76 5.93 6.68
CA ARG A 410 -12.24 5.73 5.31
C ARG A 410 -11.07 4.73 5.34
N GLU A 411 -11.35 3.48 5.66
CA GLU A 411 -10.32 2.44 5.80
C GLU A 411 -9.57 2.19 4.48
N HIS A 412 -10.29 2.15 3.37
CA HIS A 412 -9.68 1.89 2.06
C HIS A 412 -8.76 3.04 1.65
N ALA A 413 -9.20 4.29 1.81
CA ALA A 413 -8.37 5.48 1.61
C ALA A 413 -7.12 5.46 2.49
N MET A 414 -7.30 5.17 3.78
CA MET A 414 -6.20 5.08 4.74
C MET A 414 -5.13 4.09 4.27
N GLY A 415 -5.55 2.89 3.85
CA GLY A 415 -4.62 1.85 3.38
C GLY A 415 -3.86 2.25 2.11
N THR A 416 -4.51 2.89 1.14
CA THR A 416 -3.84 3.35 -0.09
C THR A 416 -2.93 4.54 0.18
N MET A 417 -3.36 5.49 0.99
CA MET A 417 -2.57 6.69 1.29
C MET A 417 -1.27 6.37 2.02
N ILE A 418 -1.26 5.40 2.95
CA ILE A 418 0.01 5.01 3.59
C ILE A 418 0.98 4.38 2.57
N ASN A 419 0.47 3.61 1.60
CA ASN A 419 1.31 3.10 0.52
C ASN A 419 1.90 4.26 -0.30
N GLY A 420 1.09 5.24 -0.67
CA GLY A 420 1.53 6.42 -1.40
C GLY A 420 2.56 7.27 -0.63
N MET A 421 2.33 7.51 0.66
CA MET A 421 3.31 8.22 1.51
C MET A 421 4.65 7.47 1.55
N TYR A 422 4.61 6.14 1.67
CA TYR A 422 5.84 5.35 1.63
C TYR A 422 6.54 5.46 0.28
N LEU A 423 5.81 5.36 -0.83
CA LEU A 423 6.36 5.43 -2.19
C LEU A 423 6.98 6.79 -2.52
N PHE A 424 6.41 7.89 -2.02
CA PHE A 424 7.01 9.23 -2.18
C PHE A 424 8.40 9.31 -1.56
N GLY A 425 8.60 8.72 -0.38
CA GLY A 425 9.84 8.73 0.37
C GLY A 425 9.79 9.57 1.64
N GLY A 426 10.74 9.33 2.55
CA GLY A 426 10.93 10.14 3.76
C GLY A 426 9.81 10.06 4.79
N VAL A 427 8.87 9.13 4.67
CA VAL A 427 7.82 8.89 5.65
C VAL A 427 7.79 7.41 6.00
N LEU A 428 7.65 7.09 7.28
CA LEU A 428 7.31 5.76 7.77
C LEU A 428 5.84 5.79 8.20
N PRO A 429 4.91 5.38 7.34
CA PRO A 429 3.50 5.50 7.62
C PRO A 429 2.97 4.28 8.37
N ILE A 430 2.11 4.55 9.35
CA ILE A 430 1.43 3.57 10.18
C ILE A 430 -0.06 3.88 10.13
N CYS A 431 -0.90 2.89 10.00
CA CYS A 431 -2.34 3.08 10.13
C CYS A 431 -3.01 1.96 10.92
N GLY A 432 -4.17 2.25 11.47
CA GLY A 432 -4.89 1.25 12.24
C GLY A 432 -6.39 1.43 12.29
N THR A 433 -7.06 0.27 12.43
CA THR A 433 -8.49 0.14 12.66
C THR A 433 -8.74 -1.13 13.47
N PHE A 434 -10.00 -1.51 13.71
CA PHE A 434 -10.32 -2.82 14.26
C PHE A 434 -10.03 -3.92 13.23
N LEU A 435 -9.62 -5.09 13.71
CA LEU A 435 -9.30 -6.21 12.81
C LEU A 435 -10.50 -6.59 11.91
N ALA A 436 -11.72 -6.51 12.43
CA ALA A 436 -12.94 -6.75 11.66
C ALA A 436 -13.05 -5.85 10.42
N PHE A 437 -12.55 -4.62 10.48
CA PHE A 437 -12.60 -3.66 9.37
C PHE A 437 -11.38 -3.72 8.45
N SER A 438 -10.41 -4.60 8.71
CA SER A 438 -9.30 -4.85 7.79
C SER A 438 -9.76 -5.35 6.41
N THR A 439 -10.97 -5.91 6.31
CA THR A 439 -11.59 -6.34 5.05
C THR A 439 -11.78 -5.19 4.06
N TYR A 440 -12.10 -3.98 4.54
CA TYR A 440 -12.17 -2.79 3.70
C TYR A 440 -10.81 -2.38 3.12
N MET A 441 -9.70 -2.83 3.74
CA MET A 441 -8.33 -2.49 3.34
C MET A 441 -7.64 -3.60 2.54
N THR A 442 -8.29 -4.73 2.34
CA THR A 442 -7.71 -5.91 1.68
C THR A 442 -6.99 -5.58 0.37
N PRO A 443 -7.57 -4.79 -0.57
CA PRO A 443 -6.87 -4.43 -1.80
C PRO A 443 -5.59 -3.63 -1.55
N SER A 444 -5.61 -2.69 -0.60
CA SER A 444 -4.45 -1.84 -0.28
C SER A 444 -3.31 -2.63 0.36
N ILE A 445 -3.63 -3.57 1.27
CA ILE A 445 -2.65 -4.47 1.90
C ILE A 445 -2.02 -5.38 0.83
N ARG A 446 -2.86 -5.93 -0.07
CA ARG A 446 -2.39 -6.75 -1.19
C ARG A 446 -1.46 -5.97 -2.12
N MET A 447 -1.80 -4.72 -2.44
CA MET A 447 -0.94 -3.86 -3.27
C MET A 447 0.39 -3.55 -2.58
N ALA A 448 0.40 -3.29 -1.27
CA ALA A 448 1.64 -3.13 -0.51
C ALA A 448 2.54 -4.39 -0.61
N ALA A 449 1.95 -5.57 -0.47
CA ALA A 449 2.67 -6.85 -0.57
C ALA A 449 3.22 -7.11 -1.99
N LEU A 450 2.45 -6.79 -3.02
CA LEU A 450 2.83 -6.91 -4.43
C LEU A 450 3.98 -5.96 -4.78
N MET A 451 3.89 -4.70 -4.36
CA MET A 451 4.93 -3.69 -4.55
C MET A 451 6.15 -3.89 -3.64
N ARG A 452 6.09 -4.83 -2.71
CA ARG A 452 7.16 -5.10 -1.73
C ARG A 452 7.52 -3.88 -0.88
N ILE A 453 6.53 -3.13 -0.45
CA ILE A 453 6.71 -1.97 0.43
C ILE A 453 6.34 -2.30 1.88
N PRO A 454 7.13 -1.87 2.88
CA PRO A 454 6.95 -2.24 4.27
C PRO A 454 6.00 -1.27 5.01
N SER A 455 4.81 -1.02 4.45
CA SER A 455 3.74 -0.31 5.15
C SER A 455 3.36 -1.05 6.43
N ILE A 456 3.03 -0.32 7.50
CA ILE A 456 2.68 -0.91 8.80
C ILE A 456 1.20 -0.71 9.06
N PHE A 457 0.49 -1.84 9.25
CA PHE A 457 -0.92 -1.92 9.59
C PHE A 457 -1.07 -2.43 11.01
N LEU A 458 -1.68 -1.65 11.89
CA LEU A 458 -1.92 -1.99 13.29
C LEU A 458 -3.42 -2.25 13.51
N PHE A 459 -3.80 -3.51 13.67
CA PHE A 459 -5.19 -3.89 13.89
C PHE A 459 -5.41 -4.32 15.32
N SER A 460 -6.34 -3.68 16.01
CA SER A 460 -6.74 -4.05 17.37
C SER A 460 -8.06 -4.82 17.36
N HIS A 461 -8.49 -5.27 18.55
CA HIS A 461 -9.74 -6.04 18.71
C HIS A 461 -9.69 -7.37 17.94
N ASP A 462 -8.70 -8.19 18.30
CA ASP A 462 -8.16 -9.33 17.55
C ASP A 462 -9.08 -10.56 17.47
N SER A 463 -10.15 -10.63 18.26
CA SER A 463 -10.94 -11.86 18.40
C SER A 463 -12.36 -11.62 18.94
N ILE A 464 -13.10 -12.67 19.20
CA ILE A 464 -14.43 -12.64 19.86
C ILE A 464 -14.40 -11.93 21.23
N PHE A 465 -13.23 -11.75 21.83
CA PHE A 465 -13.07 -11.03 23.12
C PHE A 465 -13.29 -9.50 23.00
N VAL A 466 -13.66 -9.01 21.81
CA VAL A 466 -14.32 -7.71 21.65
C VAL A 466 -15.57 -7.61 22.51
N GLY A 467 -16.32 -8.72 22.64
CA GLY A 467 -17.38 -8.82 23.62
C GLY A 467 -18.75 -8.39 23.08
N GLU A 468 -19.33 -7.41 23.75
CA GLU A 468 -20.72 -7.00 23.58
C GLU A 468 -21.05 -6.38 22.22
N ASP A 469 -20.06 -5.88 21.48
CA ASP A 469 -20.23 -5.34 20.13
C ASP A 469 -20.75 -6.39 19.13
N GLY A 470 -20.52 -7.67 19.43
CA GLY A 470 -21.16 -8.78 18.74
C GLY A 470 -20.56 -9.12 17.36
N PRO A 471 -21.29 -9.93 16.56
CA PRO A 471 -20.74 -10.60 15.37
C PRO A 471 -20.23 -9.67 14.28
N THR A 472 -20.74 -8.44 14.17
CA THR A 472 -20.27 -7.47 13.18
C THR A 472 -18.87 -6.91 13.49
N HIS A 473 -18.41 -7.04 14.73
CA HIS A 473 -17.12 -6.55 15.22
C HIS A 473 -16.17 -7.67 15.64
N HIS A 474 -16.65 -8.91 15.71
CA HIS A 474 -15.84 -10.08 16.06
C HIS A 474 -15.12 -10.61 14.83
N PRO A 475 -13.80 -10.45 14.73
CA PRO A 475 -13.04 -11.08 13.65
C PRO A 475 -13.01 -12.60 13.88
N VAL A 476 -13.31 -13.36 12.84
CA VAL A 476 -13.28 -14.82 12.83
C VAL A 476 -12.34 -15.31 11.72
N GLU A 477 -12.67 -14.99 10.47
CA GLU A 477 -11.90 -15.37 9.28
C GLU A 477 -10.73 -14.43 8.97
N HIS A 478 -10.69 -13.26 9.57
CA HIS A 478 -9.77 -12.17 9.22
C HIS A 478 -8.29 -12.55 9.36
N LEU A 479 -7.94 -13.28 10.44
CA LEU A 479 -6.58 -13.78 10.64
C LEU A 479 -6.16 -14.71 9.49
N THR A 480 -7.03 -15.63 9.12
CA THR A 480 -6.83 -16.55 8.00
C THR A 480 -6.67 -15.81 6.70
N ASN A 481 -7.56 -14.87 6.38
CA ASN A 481 -7.52 -14.09 5.15
C ASN A 481 -6.20 -13.29 5.01
N LEU A 482 -5.74 -12.66 6.08
CA LEU A 482 -4.47 -11.93 6.07
C LEU A 482 -3.27 -12.86 5.87
N ARG A 483 -3.25 -14.04 6.52
CA ARG A 483 -2.18 -15.05 6.39
C ARG A 483 -2.13 -15.70 5.02
N LEU A 484 -3.23 -15.72 4.26
CA LEU A 484 -3.27 -16.25 2.89
C LEU A 484 -2.63 -15.30 1.86
N MET A 485 -2.44 -14.02 2.19
CA MET A 485 -1.81 -13.08 1.28
C MET A 485 -0.30 -13.33 1.22
N PRO A 486 0.28 -13.59 0.02
CA PRO A 486 1.72 -13.71 -0.11
C PRO A 486 2.45 -12.44 0.34
N ASN A 487 3.62 -12.61 0.94
CA ASN A 487 4.52 -11.53 1.34
C ASN A 487 3.97 -10.55 2.40
N VAL A 488 2.98 -10.93 3.21
CA VAL A 488 2.49 -10.13 4.34
C VAL A 488 2.99 -10.72 5.65
N ASN A 489 3.71 -9.95 6.47
CA ASN A 489 4.13 -10.37 7.80
C ASN A 489 2.98 -10.17 8.78
N VAL A 490 2.17 -11.20 8.99
CA VAL A 490 1.07 -11.16 9.98
C VAL A 490 1.61 -11.63 11.32
N MET A 491 1.60 -10.74 12.32
CA MET A 491 2.17 -10.96 13.65
C MET A 491 1.08 -10.78 14.70
N ARG A 492 0.88 -11.77 15.57
CA ARG A 492 -0.08 -11.73 16.67
C ARG A 492 0.63 -11.98 17.99
N PRO A 493 1.12 -10.92 18.67
CA PRO A 493 1.88 -11.03 19.93
C PRO A 493 1.06 -11.67 21.04
N ALA A 494 1.70 -12.54 21.82
CA ALA A 494 1.09 -13.20 22.96
C ALA A 494 0.92 -12.26 24.17
N ASP A 495 1.84 -11.30 24.30
CA ASP A 495 1.90 -10.39 25.45
C ASP A 495 2.57 -9.04 25.09
N PRO A 496 2.66 -8.11 26.05
CA PRO A 496 3.35 -6.84 25.87
C PRO A 496 4.83 -6.95 25.45
N GLU A 497 5.57 -7.95 25.94
CA GLU A 497 6.98 -8.13 25.59
C GLU A 497 7.15 -8.56 24.13
N GLU A 498 6.32 -9.50 23.64
CA GLU A 498 6.32 -9.84 22.22
C GLU A 498 5.85 -8.70 21.31
N THR A 499 5.03 -7.79 21.82
CA THR A 499 4.62 -6.61 21.06
C THR A 499 5.84 -5.75 20.68
N LYS A 500 6.89 -5.67 21.49
CA LYS A 500 8.15 -5.01 21.15
C LYS A 500 8.82 -5.69 19.97
N ILE A 501 8.84 -7.01 19.94
CA ILE A 501 9.43 -7.79 18.84
C ILE A 501 8.66 -7.59 17.54
N ALA A 502 7.32 -7.50 17.61
CA ALA A 502 6.50 -7.18 16.43
C ALA A 502 6.86 -5.83 15.81
N TRP A 503 7.05 -4.80 16.62
CA TRP A 503 7.50 -3.49 16.17
C TRP A 503 8.92 -3.52 15.60
N GLU A 504 9.84 -4.24 16.24
CA GLU A 504 11.20 -4.37 15.75
C GLU A 504 11.24 -5.01 14.36
N ILE A 505 10.49 -6.10 14.15
CA ILE A 505 10.37 -6.77 12.85
C ILE A 505 9.72 -5.83 11.81
N ALA A 506 8.65 -5.12 12.18
CA ALA A 506 7.97 -4.20 11.28
C ALA A 506 8.87 -3.06 10.81
N LEU A 507 9.63 -2.46 11.73
CA LEU A 507 10.56 -1.36 11.44
C LEU A 507 11.78 -1.80 10.64
N LYS A 508 12.25 -3.04 10.84
CA LYS A 508 13.38 -3.61 10.08
C LYS A 508 12.97 -4.19 8.74
N SER A 509 11.66 -4.39 8.50
CA SER A 509 11.17 -4.90 7.23
C SER A 509 11.49 -3.92 6.08
N LYS A 510 11.94 -4.44 4.94
CA LYS A 510 12.27 -3.64 3.76
C LYS A 510 11.45 -3.99 2.53
N THR A 511 10.85 -5.17 2.51
CA THR A 511 10.21 -5.73 1.31
C THR A 511 8.84 -6.35 1.57
N SER A 512 8.35 -6.27 2.80
CA SER A 512 7.08 -6.89 3.18
C SER A 512 6.29 -5.94 4.07
N PRO A 513 5.01 -5.69 3.79
CA PRO A 513 4.16 -5.00 4.75
C PRO A 513 4.02 -5.84 6.02
N SER A 514 3.88 -5.16 7.13
CA SER A 514 3.70 -5.76 8.45
C SER A 514 2.31 -5.47 8.98
N VAL A 515 1.61 -6.51 9.40
CA VAL A 515 0.32 -6.44 10.08
C VAL A 515 0.54 -6.87 11.51
N ILE A 516 0.41 -5.95 12.46
CA ILE A 516 0.50 -6.21 13.89
C ILE A 516 -0.92 -6.29 14.44
N ILE A 517 -1.28 -7.42 15.04
CA ILE A 517 -2.63 -7.68 15.53
C ILE A 517 -2.61 -7.71 17.05
N THR A 518 -3.45 -6.86 17.67
CA THR A 518 -3.40 -6.59 19.11
C THR A 518 -4.74 -6.79 19.79
N THR A 519 -4.69 -7.18 21.06
CA THR A 519 -5.87 -7.46 21.88
C THR A 519 -6.57 -6.19 22.37
N ARG A 520 -7.91 -6.27 22.53
CA ARG A 520 -8.68 -5.30 23.33
C ARG A 520 -8.55 -5.59 24.81
N GLN A 521 -8.68 -6.87 25.18
CA GLN A 521 -8.58 -7.35 26.55
C GLN A 521 -7.13 -7.33 27.04
N LYS A 522 -6.97 -7.24 28.36
CA LYS A 522 -5.67 -7.38 29.00
C LYS A 522 -5.21 -8.83 28.94
N VAL A 523 -3.93 -9.03 28.70
CA VAL A 523 -3.25 -10.33 28.76
C VAL A 523 -2.12 -10.26 29.79
N PRO A 524 -1.82 -11.35 30.50
CA PRO A 524 -0.71 -11.37 31.46
C PRO A 524 0.63 -11.18 30.76
N VAL A 525 1.54 -10.46 31.39
CA VAL A 525 2.95 -10.41 30.99
C VAL A 525 3.60 -11.75 31.34
N ILE A 526 4.09 -12.45 30.32
CA ILE A 526 4.68 -13.79 30.46
C ILE A 526 6.03 -13.68 31.17
N ASP A 527 6.28 -14.59 32.12
CA ASP A 527 7.56 -14.69 32.83
C ASP A 527 8.59 -15.48 32.02
N TYR A 528 9.29 -14.80 31.14
CA TYR A 528 10.34 -15.40 30.30
C TYR A 528 11.59 -15.88 31.06
N SER A 529 11.63 -15.75 32.40
CA SER A 529 12.61 -16.47 33.22
C SER A 529 12.27 -17.93 33.41
N LYS A 530 10.98 -18.28 33.25
CA LYS A 530 10.46 -19.67 33.35
C LYS A 530 10.30 -20.33 31.98
N TYR A 531 10.22 -19.52 30.91
CA TYR A 531 9.97 -19.96 29.55
C TYR A 531 11.09 -19.47 28.62
N GLU A 532 11.11 -19.96 27.39
CA GLU A 532 12.08 -19.51 26.39
C GLU A 532 11.83 -18.03 26.01
N SER A 533 12.89 -17.33 25.66
CA SER A 533 12.86 -15.89 25.37
C SER A 533 11.89 -15.51 24.26
N CYS A 534 11.12 -14.43 24.46
CA CYS A 534 10.25 -13.83 23.43
C CYS A 534 11.02 -13.35 22.18
N LYS A 535 12.33 -13.13 22.26
CA LYS A 535 13.16 -12.79 21.10
C LYS A 535 13.10 -13.86 20.00
N ASN A 536 12.83 -15.12 20.37
CA ASN A 536 12.66 -16.21 19.42
C ASN A 536 11.43 -16.01 18.50
N ALA A 537 10.52 -15.08 18.81
CA ALA A 537 9.40 -14.71 17.94
C ALA A 537 9.87 -14.18 16.56
N GLU A 538 11.10 -13.70 16.44
CA GLU A 538 11.71 -13.32 15.16
C GLU A 538 11.72 -14.45 14.12
N HIS A 539 11.74 -15.71 14.57
CA HIS A 539 11.66 -16.89 13.73
C HIS A 539 10.23 -17.25 13.29
N GLY A 540 9.23 -16.54 13.80
CA GLY A 540 7.80 -16.71 13.44
C GLY A 540 7.04 -17.73 14.29
N ALA A 541 7.59 -18.90 14.52
CA ALA A 541 7.11 -19.83 15.53
C ALA A 541 8.30 -20.40 16.31
N TYR A 542 8.13 -20.57 17.60
CA TYR A 542 9.18 -21.05 18.48
C TYR A 542 8.63 -21.85 19.66
N ILE A 543 9.49 -22.72 20.20
CA ILE A 543 9.17 -23.47 21.41
C ILE A 543 9.23 -22.48 22.58
N ILE A 544 8.08 -22.07 23.10
CA ILE A 544 8.03 -21.20 24.28
C ILE A 544 8.20 -22.01 25.57
N LYS A 545 7.73 -23.26 25.58
CA LYS A 545 7.91 -24.21 26.69
C LYS A 545 8.34 -25.57 26.15
N LYS A 546 9.53 -26.02 26.55
CA LYS A 546 10.03 -27.34 26.20
C LYS A 546 9.26 -28.44 26.92
N GLU A 547 9.21 -29.58 26.31
CA GLU A 547 8.74 -30.84 26.91
C GLU A 547 9.62 -31.27 28.08
N LYS A 548 9.01 -31.99 29.04
CA LYS A 548 9.71 -32.43 30.24
C LYS A 548 10.62 -33.64 30.00
N HIS A 549 10.23 -34.54 29.10
CA HIS A 549 10.95 -35.77 28.79
C HIS A 549 11.27 -35.84 27.30
N LYS A 550 12.22 -36.71 26.90
CA LYS A 550 12.65 -36.88 25.52
C LYS A 550 11.48 -37.25 24.57
N ASN A 551 10.51 -37.98 25.03
CA ASN A 551 9.32 -38.32 24.26
C ASN A 551 8.27 -37.23 24.47
N ILE A 552 7.73 -36.69 23.37
CA ILE A 552 6.69 -35.66 23.36
C ILE A 552 5.35 -36.38 23.23
N ASP A 553 4.47 -36.24 24.24
CA ASP A 553 3.12 -36.78 24.19
C ASP A 553 2.16 -35.88 23.38
N LEU A 554 2.38 -34.57 23.45
CA LEU A 554 1.54 -33.59 22.80
C LEU A 554 2.34 -32.31 22.45
N ILE A 555 2.06 -31.72 21.31
CA ILE A 555 2.45 -30.34 21.00
C ILE A 555 1.18 -29.46 21.05
N ILE A 556 1.15 -28.47 21.93
CA ILE A 556 0.15 -27.40 21.90
C ILE A 556 0.72 -26.23 21.11
N MET A 557 0.03 -25.83 20.05
CA MET A 557 0.35 -24.66 19.24
C MET A 557 -0.65 -23.56 19.60
N ALA A 558 -0.19 -22.35 19.87
CA ALA A 558 -1.07 -21.24 20.21
C ALA A 558 -0.57 -19.93 19.62
N THR A 559 -1.44 -18.93 19.49
CA THR A 559 -1.08 -17.59 19.03
C THR A 559 -1.77 -16.53 19.88
N GLY A 560 -1.14 -15.35 19.99
CA GLY A 560 -1.76 -14.22 20.68
C GLY A 560 -2.19 -14.53 22.12
N SER A 561 -3.36 -14.05 22.50
CA SER A 561 -3.90 -14.21 23.87
C SER A 561 -4.07 -15.67 24.32
N GLU A 562 -4.11 -16.62 23.40
CA GLU A 562 -4.31 -18.04 23.71
C GLU A 562 -3.01 -18.75 24.14
N VAL A 563 -1.85 -18.10 24.02
CA VAL A 563 -0.55 -18.68 24.45
C VAL A 563 -0.50 -18.86 25.96
N PHE A 564 -0.91 -17.87 26.75
CA PHE A 564 -0.82 -17.98 28.20
C PHE A 564 -1.70 -19.08 28.78
N PRO A 565 -3.00 -19.22 28.45
CA PRO A 565 -3.80 -20.38 28.93
C PRO A 565 -3.25 -21.72 28.44
N SER A 566 -2.60 -21.78 27.25
CA SER A 566 -1.95 -23.00 26.77
C SER A 566 -0.73 -23.39 27.60
N LEU A 567 0.06 -22.43 28.07
CA LEU A 567 1.15 -22.66 29.02
C LEU A 567 0.64 -23.22 30.33
N GLN A 568 -0.45 -22.66 30.87
CA GLN A 568 -1.08 -23.16 32.10
C GLN A 568 -1.59 -24.60 31.94
N VAL A 569 -2.19 -24.94 30.79
CA VAL A 569 -2.65 -26.29 30.48
C VAL A 569 -1.48 -27.26 30.40
N ALA A 570 -0.39 -26.89 29.74
CA ALA A 570 0.81 -27.71 29.66
C ALA A 570 1.37 -28.04 31.06
N GLU A 571 1.41 -27.07 31.99
CA GLU A 571 1.84 -27.27 33.36
C GLU A 571 0.89 -28.21 34.15
N LEU A 572 -0.42 -28.16 33.89
CA LEU A 572 -1.38 -29.08 34.50
C LEU A 572 -1.19 -30.51 33.99
N LEU A 573 -1.02 -30.69 32.68
CA LEU A 573 -0.76 -32.01 32.08
C LEU A 573 0.57 -32.59 32.54
N GLU A 574 1.59 -31.79 32.77
CA GLU A 574 2.87 -32.25 33.32
C GLU A 574 2.76 -32.74 34.77
N LYS A 575 1.88 -32.13 35.57
CA LYS A 575 1.56 -32.65 36.94
C LYS A 575 0.88 -34.01 36.89
N GLU A 576 0.18 -34.33 35.81
CA GLU A 576 -0.41 -35.64 35.55
C GLU A 576 0.61 -36.63 34.90
N GLY A 577 1.84 -36.20 34.62
CA GLY A 577 2.92 -37.07 34.13
C GLY A 577 3.14 -37.02 32.61
N TYR A 578 2.40 -36.20 31.87
CA TYR A 578 2.56 -36.04 30.42
C TYR A 578 3.73 -35.10 30.05
N SER A 579 4.34 -35.31 28.90
CA SER A 579 5.41 -34.51 28.37
C SER A 579 4.88 -33.63 27.24
N VAL A 580 4.67 -32.34 27.51
CA VAL A 580 3.97 -31.40 26.63
C VAL A 580 4.91 -30.28 26.17
N ARG A 581 5.03 -30.12 24.86
CA ARG A 581 5.68 -28.96 24.21
C ARG A 581 4.63 -27.87 23.94
N VAL A 582 4.96 -26.60 24.21
CA VAL A 582 4.14 -25.47 23.75
C VAL A 582 4.92 -24.69 22.72
N VAL A 583 4.31 -24.48 21.57
CA VAL A 583 4.84 -23.68 20.47
C VAL A 583 4.00 -22.40 20.35
N ASN A 584 4.65 -21.26 20.50
CA ASN A 584 4.02 -19.99 20.19
C ASN A 584 4.17 -19.71 18.69
N PHE A 585 3.03 -19.59 18.02
CA PHE A 585 2.95 -19.32 16.58
C PHE A 585 2.71 -17.82 16.33
N PHE A 586 3.72 -17.02 16.60
CA PHE A 586 3.68 -15.56 16.50
C PHE A 586 3.37 -15.05 15.06
N SER A 587 4.02 -15.67 14.07
CA SER A 587 3.84 -15.33 12.64
C SER A 587 4.15 -16.53 11.75
N SER A 588 3.14 -17.04 11.08
CA SER A 588 3.33 -18.18 10.17
C SER A 588 4.19 -17.88 8.96
N MET A 589 4.11 -16.66 8.40
CA MET A 589 4.93 -16.26 7.24
C MET A 589 6.42 -16.23 7.60
N LEU A 590 6.78 -15.74 8.77
CA LEU A 590 8.18 -15.72 9.22
C LEU A 590 8.67 -17.15 9.49
N PHE A 591 7.82 -18.01 10.05
CA PHE A 591 8.15 -19.42 10.26
C PHE A 591 8.39 -20.17 8.94
N GLU A 592 7.55 -19.95 7.94
CA GLU A 592 7.73 -20.60 6.62
C GLU A 592 9.04 -20.20 5.91
N ARG A 593 9.61 -19.06 6.26
CA ARG A 593 10.91 -18.62 5.74
C ARG A 593 12.11 -19.26 6.42
N GLN A 594 11.89 -19.99 7.51
CA GLN A 594 12.98 -20.69 8.23
C GLN A 594 13.44 -21.94 7.48
N SER A 595 14.64 -22.44 7.83
CA SER A 595 15.14 -23.68 7.27
C SER A 595 14.29 -24.88 7.67
N GLU A 596 14.34 -25.96 6.89
CA GLU A 596 13.61 -27.18 7.20
C GLU A 596 14.07 -27.79 8.54
N GLU A 597 15.38 -27.67 8.87
CA GLU A 597 15.94 -28.13 10.15
C GLU A 597 15.31 -27.37 11.33
N TYR A 598 15.15 -26.04 11.19
CA TYR A 598 14.50 -25.24 12.23
C TYR A 598 13.02 -25.64 12.36
N LYS A 599 12.31 -25.73 11.26
CA LYS A 599 10.88 -26.11 11.26
C LYS A 599 10.68 -27.50 11.89
N GLU A 600 11.53 -28.46 11.55
CA GLU A 600 11.52 -29.81 12.13
C GLU A 600 11.88 -29.80 13.63
N SER A 601 12.78 -28.93 14.06
CA SER A 601 13.13 -28.79 15.48
C SER A 601 11.96 -28.26 16.33
N VAL A 602 11.15 -27.36 15.75
CA VAL A 602 9.97 -26.76 16.43
C VAL A 602 8.77 -27.70 16.38
N LEU A 603 8.48 -28.25 15.20
CA LEU A 603 7.34 -29.14 14.91
C LEU A 603 7.80 -30.46 14.31
N PRO A 604 8.41 -31.38 15.11
CA PRO A 604 8.90 -32.64 14.60
C PRO A 604 7.83 -33.41 13.83
N SER A 605 8.14 -33.84 12.62
CA SER A 605 7.20 -34.53 11.72
C SER A 605 6.72 -35.88 12.28
N ALA A 606 7.51 -36.49 13.16
CA ALA A 606 7.17 -37.70 13.87
C ALA A 606 6.02 -37.50 14.91
N ILE A 607 5.85 -36.29 15.43
CA ILE A 607 4.83 -36.01 16.46
C ILE A 607 3.54 -35.54 15.75
N LYS A 608 2.53 -36.43 15.75
CA LYS A 608 1.24 -36.18 15.07
C LYS A 608 0.18 -35.59 15.99
N LYS A 609 0.27 -35.80 17.29
CA LYS A 609 -0.66 -35.25 18.31
C LYS A 609 -0.34 -33.77 18.49
N ARG A 610 -1.06 -32.91 17.77
CA ARG A 610 -0.90 -31.45 17.78
C ARG A 610 -2.24 -30.79 18.01
N LEU A 611 -2.32 -29.97 19.03
CA LEU A 611 -3.51 -29.18 19.37
C LEU A 611 -3.25 -27.71 19.00
N MET A 612 -4.05 -27.14 18.12
CA MET A 612 -4.01 -25.70 17.83
C MET A 612 -5.04 -24.96 18.68
N VAL A 613 -4.63 -23.81 19.24
CA VAL A 613 -5.49 -22.94 20.07
C VAL A 613 -5.44 -21.53 19.53
N GLU A 614 -6.53 -21.08 18.92
CA GLU A 614 -6.67 -19.71 18.40
C GLU A 614 -8.14 -19.29 18.38
N ALA A 615 -8.45 -18.10 18.88
CA ALA A 615 -9.77 -17.48 18.77
C ALA A 615 -10.01 -16.92 17.35
N GLY A 616 -9.95 -17.79 16.35
CA GLY A 616 -10.12 -17.56 14.91
C GLY A 616 -10.45 -18.87 14.22
N MET A 617 -10.60 -18.86 12.88
CA MET A 617 -10.95 -20.07 12.11
C MET A 617 -9.84 -21.12 12.10
N SER A 618 -10.25 -22.38 12.27
CA SER A 618 -9.35 -23.55 12.27
C SER A 618 -8.73 -23.85 10.91
N THR A 619 -9.38 -23.48 9.82
CA THR A 619 -9.07 -23.89 8.44
C THR A 619 -7.60 -23.70 8.05
N TYR A 620 -7.00 -22.58 8.44
CA TYR A 620 -5.59 -22.28 8.14
C TYR A 620 -4.61 -23.28 8.76
N TRP A 621 -4.97 -23.85 9.92
CA TRP A 621 -4.08 -24.62 10.78
C TRP A 621 -3.94 -26.09 10.41
N TYR A 622 -4.82 -26.61 9.53
CA TYR A 622 -4.74 -28.01 9.08
C TYR A 622 -3.40 -28.37 8.43
N LYS A 623 -2.71 -27.40 7.82
CA LYS A 623 -1.34 -27.57 7.31
C LYS A 623 -0.37 -28.03 8.39
N TYR A 624 -0.56 -27.58 9.64
CA TYR A 624 0.36 -27.82 10.75
C TYR A 624 -0.10 -28.93 11.69
N ILE A 625 -1.41 -29.07 11.91
CA ILE A 625 -1.97 -30.09 12.79
C ILE A 625 -2.16 -31.43 12.08
N GLY A 626 -2.34 -31.43 10.77
CA GLY A 626 -2.60 -32.64 9.98
C GLY A 626 -3.92 -33.31 10.32
N SER A 627 -4.07 -34.60 9.93
CA SER A 627 -5.29 -35.39 10.12
C SER A 627 -5.41 -36.02 11.51
N HIS A 628 -4.37 -35.98 12.33
CA HIS A 628 -4.31 -36.58 13.68
C HIS A 628 -4.28 -35.50 14.78
N GLY A 629 -4.30 -34.23 14.39
CA GLY A 629 -4.40 -33.13 15.34
C GLY A 629 -5.83 -32.69 15.58
N ASP A 630 -6.00 -31.79 16.54
CA ASP A 630 -7.28 -31.18 16.88
C ASP A 630 -7.10 -29.67 17.13
N HIS A 631 -8.18 -28.94 17.29
CA HIS A 631 -8.15 -27.50 17.52
C HIS A 631 -9.17 -27.02 18.53
N VAL A 632 -8.85 -25.91 19.17
CA VAL A 632 -9.77 -25.05 19.94
C VAL A 632 -9.83 -23.72 19.19
N SER A 633 -10.93 -23.48 18.49
CA SER A 633 -11.07 -22.39 17.51
C SER A 633 -12.49 -21.85 17.45
N VAL A 634 -12.70 -20.82 16.64
CA VAL A 634 -14.01 -20.19 16.39
C VAL A 634 -14.34 -20.35 14.92
N ASP A 635 -15.18 -21.36 14.60
CA ASP A 635 -15.56 -21.72 13.22
C ASP A 635 -17.00 -21.29 12.87
N ARG A 636 -17.50 -20.27 13.53
CA ARG A 636 -18.80 -19.64 13.27
C ARG A 636 -18.77 -18.18 13.71
N PHE A 637 -19.70 -17.39 13.21
CA PHE A 637 -19.82 -15.99 13.64
C PHE A 637 -20.06 -15.87 15.14
N GLY A 638 -19.56 -14.76 15.71
CA GLY A 638 -19.72 -14.41 17.10
C GLY A 638 -21.18 -14.13 17.50
N ILE A 639 -21.35 -13.82 18.77
CA ILE A 639 -22.64 -13.38 19.34
C ILE A 639 -22.36 -12.25 20.34
N SER A 640 -23.32 -11.35 20.54
CA SER A 640 -23.17 -10.27 21.52
C SER A 640 -23.31 -10.83 22.94
N ALA A 641 -22.22 -10.80 23.71
CA ALA A 641 -22.17 -11.19 25.12
C ALA A 641 -20.88 -10.68 25.76
N LYS A 642 -20.77 -10.81 27.09
CA LYS A 642 -19.51 -10.54 27.80
C LYS A 642 -18.40 -11.49 27.33
N ALA A 643 -17.18 -11.03 27.28
CA ALA A 643 -16.02 -11.84 26.86
C ALA A 643 -15.90 -13.18 27.63
N GLU A 644 -16.19 -13.18 28.92
CA GLU A 644 -16.15 -14.38 29.76
C GLU A 644 -17.20 -15.44 29.37
N ASP A 645 -18.39 -15.00 28.96
CA ASP A 645 -19.44 -15.87 28.47
C ASP A 645 -19.11 -16.40 27.07
N LEU A 646 -18.54 -15.57 26.23
CA LEU A 646 -18.04 -15.97 24.89
C LEU A 646 -16.94 -17.02 25.02
N ALA A 647 -16.01 -16.87 25.98
CA ALA A 647 -14.97 -17.86 26.24
C ALA A 647 -15.55 -19.23 26.53
N LYS A 648 -16.67 -19.30 27.30
CA LYS A 648 -17.39 -20.56 27.61
C LYS A 648 -18.12 -21.11 26.40
N VAL A 649 -18.90 -20.26 25.71
CA VAL A 649 -19.77 -20.66 24.59
C VAL A 649 -18.96 -21.17 23.40
N PHE A 650 -17.81 -20.55 23.11
CA PHE A 650 -16.91 -20.95 22.03
C PHE A 650 -15.80 -21.90 22.47
N GLY A 651 -15.72 -22.20 23.78
CA GLY A 651 -14.73 -23.12 24.33
C GLY A 651 -13.29 -22.60 24.31
N ILE A 652 -13.10 -21.27 24.13
CA ILE A 652 -11.78 -20.65 24.19
C ILE A 652 -11.45 -20.38 25.68
N ASN A 653 -11.24 -21.44 26.44
CA ASN A 653 -10.93 -21.38 27.86
C ASN A 653 -10.02 -22.54 28.28
N LYS A 654 -9.38 -22.38 29.42
CA LYS A 654 -8.39 -23.32 29.92
C LYS A 654 -8.97 -24.73 30.11
N GLU A 655 -10.21 -24.85 30.59
CA GLU A 655 -10.88 -26.11 30.87
C GLU A 655 -11.08 -26.93 29.61
N ASN A 656 -11.56 -26.31 28.53
CA ASN A 656 -11.77 -26.99 27.25
C ASN A 656 -10.43 -27.32 26.57
N ILE A 657 -9.45 -26.42 26.62
CA ILE A 657 -8.09 -26.67 26.09
C ILE A 657 -7.51 -27.91 26.80
N PHE A 658 -7.63 -27.98 28.12
CA PHE A 658 -7.15 -29.13 28.91
C PHE A 658 -7.85 -30.44 28.55
N GLN A 659 -9.19 -30.41 28.42
CA GLN A 659 -9.97 -31.61 28.07
C GLN A 659 -9.59 -32.11 26.66
N LYS A 660 -9.56 -31.22 25.64
CA LYS A 660 -9.16 -31.55 24.29
C LYS A 660 -7.73 -32.09 24.19
N ALA A 661 -6.81 -31.49 24.95
CA ALA A 661 -5.44 -31.98 25.06
C ALA A 661 -5.36 -33.40 25.62
N LYS A 662 -6.13 -33.70 26.69
CA LYS A 662 -6.20 -35.04 27.26
C LYS A 662 -6.81 -36.07 26.31
N ASP A 663 -7.87 -35.71 25.63
CA ASP A 663 -8.52 -36.59 24.66
C ASP A 663 -7.57 -36.93 23.52
N LEU A 664 -6.85 -35.94 23.01
CA LEU A 664 -5.88 -36.14 21.95
C LEU A 664 -4.65 -36.98 22.40
N ILE A 665 -4.20 -36.83 23.64
CA ILE A 665 -3.12 -37.67 24.20
C ILE A 665 -3.56 -39.13 24.27
N LYS A 666 -4.82 -39.41 24.63
CA LYS A 666 -5.36 -40.77 24.79
C LYS A 666 -5.74 -41.43 23.46
N ALA A 667 -6.10 -40.66 22.43
CA ALA A 667 -6.41 -41.15 21.09
C ALA A 667 -5.17 -41.72 20.39
#